data_cbe896195b1f06216b9c0672cc907c6b
#
_entry.id   cbe896195b1f06216b9c0672cc907c6b
#
_cell.length_a   1.000
_cell.length_b   1.000
_cell.length_c   1.000
_cell.angle_alpha   90.00
_cell.angle_beta   90.00
_cell.angle_gamma   90.00
#
_symmetry.space_group_name_H-M   'P 1'
#
loop_
_entity.id
_entity.type
_entity.pdbx_description
1 polymer ?
#
loop_
_entity_poly.entity_id
_entity_poly.type
_entity_poly.pdbx_seq_one_letter_code
_entity_poly.pdbx_strand_id
1 'polypeptide(L)'
;VGWLALLAACAGAQGNLLANPSFEQLDEQGFFADWGRGEFGKVGKTAFVETDGAHEGKHCLRLVGTPNTWTTCAATNLAVKPETSYWVTWWFKAEQPLSSRTYLFLQTNLAQRVFPQTDRRGALGWALCLAQYRTQPGETSLHPVLTMQTSQDEVGISWWDEVGVWEKLPPALEALYRRDHPWDDVSSRTAQRLAQTDPCVVWGDRPEVRVYPQTPVPHDATETAAISLTAPGNGHDVFQLVVTPTRELAPVSLQFSPATGPGTMPTSALTCRVARCVPVQEVRDKSFPLGPTPDPLVEATEPEPVAPGKSALFWIEWAPPAGSKPGEYKSSVTVLSGGKDIATVPLRLRRWGFDLPAVPHYRSMVLVSASLIRQYYPGMSEEGAYRLAWDALSQHRLSGFNVALWPTPSLKDGKLEVDWTRFDRIIAAAKEYRATALTLGPMFGGGCGEGWKPRLKFVGFEALADPGFDAPYVELNRQVAERLRRAGLLDKAYVYPYDEPESDYMDKIARLCDLIHQGAPDLKTLMTTDPATGKPLWGKVTAWIIPSSSLQPDLIAERRKAGDEVWVYNMTAAIEASPLAHRLYMWRALRVDAAGGLLWNSCWWNKINPWENPTSAPVAVGRDGKGLYHYQAGQASLFYPALDGKGPLVPALRLLLIRQGVEDFDTLTELTAAWRRALSKLSATAKGTDLVAKARAAYIAPVMLDLTTSTTSVARVEAIREIVGNELEAATTAPAVIAYPIRADANLAVAGYAEAGTKVTVNGKPVPVDGAGRFQLRVTEQQLAAGLRWQAVKGAAKKTWAWCGLR
;
A
#
# COMPACT_ATOMS: atom_id res chain seq x y z
N VAL A 1 2.53 41.57 -2.85
CA VAL A 1 2.06 42.13 -4.14
C VAL A 1 3.18 42.11 -5.19
N GLY A 2 4.46 42.14 -4.78
CA GLY A 2 5.60 42.15 -5.73
C GLY A 2 6.07 40.79 -6.22
N TRP A 3 5.62 39.66 -5.63
CA TRP A 3 6.02 38.29 -6.00
C TRP A 3 5.04 37.61 -6.97
N LEU A 4 3.78 38.02 -6.99
CA LEU A 4 2.76 37.53 -7.92
C LEU A 4 3.01 37.96 -9.38
N ALA A 5 3.62 39.13 -9.60
CA ALA A 5 3.93 39.61 -10.94
C ALA A 5 5.10 38.86 -11.62
N LEU A 6 5.96 38.18 -10.88
CA LEU A 6 7.08 37.40 -11.47
C LEU A 6 6.64 35.99 -11.90
N LEU A 7 5.54 35.47 -11.34
CA LEU A 7 4.99 34.17 -11.67
C LEU A 7 4.10 34.20 -12.93
N ALA A 8 3.38 35.30 -13.15
CA ALA A 8 2.58 35.50 -14.36
C ALA A 8 3.40 35.54 -15.66
N ALA A 9 4.71 35.89 -15.57
CA ALA A 9 5.63 35.87 -16.71
C ALA A 9 6.22 34.51 -17.04
N CYS A 10 6.09 33.52 -16.15
CA CYS A 10 6.66 32.18 -16.35
C CYS A 10 5.65 31.13 -16.87
N ALA A 11 4.37 31.32 -16.71
CA ALA A 11 3.34 30.37 -17.11
C ALA A 11 2.97 30.42 -18.61
N GLY A 12 3.28 31.49 -19.29
CA GLY A 12 2.92 31.73 -20.69
C GLY A 12 3.97 31.43 -21.75
N ALA A 13 5.18 30.93 -21.40
CA ALA A 13 6.20 30.81 -22.44
C ALA A 13 7.26 29.75 -22.11
N GLN A 14 7.75 29.06 -23.11
CA GLN A 14 8.90 28.19 -23.22
C GLN A 14 8.79 26.83 -22.49
N GLY A 15 8.10 25.89 -23.14
CA GLY A 15 8.19 24.46 -22.83
C GLY A 15 6.87 23.74 -22.57
N ASN A 16 5.76 24.43 -22.32
CA ASN A 16 4.45 23.81 -22.32
C ASN A 16 4.04 23.44 -23.75
N LEU A 17 3.74 22.18 -23.94
CA LEU A 17 3.38 21.67 -25.27
C LEU A 17 1.90 21.85 -25.59
N LEU A 18 1.06 22.18 -24.62
CA LEU A 18 -0.37 22.44 -24.83
C LEU A 18 -0.63 23.85 -25.33
N ALA A 19 -1.56 23.97 -26.26
CA ALA A 19 -2.15 25.24 -26.64
C ALA A 19 -3.19 25.66 -25.59
N ASN A 20 -3.31 26.98 -25.33
CA ASN A 20 -4.26 27.58 -24.38
C ASN A 20 -4.31 26.88 -23.01
N PRO A 21 -3.17 26.66 -22.33
CA PRO A 21 -3.07 25.82 -21.13
C PRO A 21 -3.79 26.43 -19.91
N SER A 22 -3.95 27.76 -19.86
CA SER A 22 -4.60 28.52 -18.79
C SER A 22 -6.00 29.02 -19.16
N PHE A 23 -6.59 28.49 -20.23
CA PHE A 23 -7.98 28.74 -20.63
C PHE A 23 -8.32 30.21 -20.95
N GLU A 24 -7.33 31.05 -21.19
CA GLU A 24 -7.55 32.50 -21.41
C GLU A 24 -8.06 32.87 -22.82
N GLN A 25 -7.85 32.02 -23.81
CA GLN A 25 -8.29 32.22 -25.16
C GLN A 25 -9.63 31.54 -25.44
N LEU A 26 -10.62 32.32 -25.87
CA LEU A 26 -11.93 31.80 -26.24
C LEU A 26 -12.07 31.74 -27.76
N ASP A 27 -12.77 30.73 -28.26
CA ASP A 27 -13.16 30.60 -29.66
C ASP A 27 -14.36 31.51 -30.03
N GLU A 28 -14.77 31.48 -31.28
CA GLU A 28 -15.93 32.27 -31.79
C GLU A 28 -17.26 31.87 -31.12
N GLN A 29 -17.31 30.71 -30.47
CA GLN A 29 -18.49 30.20 -29.75
C GLN A 29 -18.46 30.54 -28.25
N GLY A 30 -17.44 31.26 -27.80
CA GLY A 30 -17.23 31.63 -26.39
C GLY A 30 -16.86 30.47 -25.49
N PHE A 31 -16.19 29.46 -26.03
CA PHE A 31 -15.57 28.39 -25.26
C PHE A 31 -14.03 28.43 -25.44
N PHE A 32 -13.30 27.62 -24.72
CA PHE A 32 -11.84 27.61 -24.75
C PHE A 32 -11.31 27.15 -26.10
N ALA A 33 -10.54 27.97 -26.76
CA ALA A 33 -9.81 27.63 -27.97
C ALA A 33 -8.89 26.41 -27.66
N ASP A 34 -8.79 25.46 -28.57
CA ASP A 34 -8.02 24.23 -28.46
C ASP A 34 -8.52 23.21 -27.41
N TRP A 35 -9.70 23.41 -26.85
CA TRP A 35 -10.34 22.47 -25.92
C TRP A 35 -11.74 22.07 -26.39
N GLY A 36 -11.99 20.76 -26.40
CA GLY A 36 -13.27 20.19 -26.84
C GLY A 36 -14.18 19.82 -25.67
N ARG A 37 -15.49 20.09 -25.82
CA ARG A 37 -16.52 19.64 -24.89
C ARG A 37 -16.91 18.19 -25.20
N GLY A 38 -16.75 17.30 -24.21
CA GLY A 38 -17.55 16.09 -24.11
C GLY A 38 -17.39 15.00 -25.16
N GLU A 39 -16.16 14.63 -25.57
CA GLU A 39 -15.98 13.48 -26.49
C GLU A 39 -16.36 12.12 -25.84
N PHE A 40 -16.44 12.04 -24.52
CA PHE A 40 -16.62 10.78 -23.77
C PHE A 40 -17.76 10.83 -22.76
N GLY A 41 -18.96 11.23 -23.17
CA GLY A 41 -20.09 11.28 -22.24
C GLY A 41 -21.38 11.78 -22.87
N LYS A 42 -22.45 11.85 -22.08
CA LYS A 42 -23.67 12.54 -22.54
C LYS A 42 -23.34 14.00 -22.75
N VAL A 43 -23.34 14.40 -24.00
CA VAL A 43 -23.16 15.79 -24.42
C VAL A 43 -24.29 16.60 -23.79
N GLY A 44 -24.00 17.31 -22.71
CA GLY A 44 -24.89 18.26 -22.08
C GLY A 44 -24.09 19.51 -21.68
N LYS A 45 -24.76 20.56 -21.24
CA LYS A 45 -24.14 21.78 -20.74
C LYS A 45 -23.43 21.51 -19.40
N THR A 46 -22.31 20.79 -19.41
CA THR A 46 -21.61 20.29 -18.22
C THR A 46 -20.16 20.82 -18.10
N ALA A 47 -19.65 21.43 -19.20
CA ALA A 47 -18.37 22.13 -19.21
C ALA A 47 -18.61 23.62 -19.50
N PHE A 48 -18.09 24.49 -18.63
CA PHE A 48 -18.38 25.93 -18.66
C PHE A 48 -17.09 26.72 -18.56
N VAL A 49 -17.11 27.92 -19.17
CA VAL A 49 -16.16 28.99 -18.89
C VAL A 49 -16.57 29.64 -17.56
N GLU A 50 -15.68 29.61 -16.59
CA GLU A 50 -15.84 30.27 -15.30
C GLU A 50 -14.97 31.52 -15.28
N THR A 51 -15.53 32.63 -14.87
CA THR A 51 -14.89 33.97 -14.87
C THR A 51 -14.62 34.49 -13.45
N ASP A 52 -15.10 33.80 -12.46
CA ASP A 52 -14.89 34.15 -11.06
C ASP A 52 -14.14 33.08 -10.33
N GLY A 53 -13.04 33.46 -9.71
CA GLY A 53 -12.25 32.56 -8.89
C GLY A 53 -11.32 31.59 -9.66
N ALA A 54 -10.87 31.94 -10.88
CA ALA A 54 -9.76 31.28 -11.57
C ALA A 54 -8.52 31.26 -10.69
N HIS A 55 -7.66 30.27 -10.89
CA HIS A 55 -6.39 30.18 -10.17
C HIS A 55 -5.43 31.27 -10.65
N GLU A 56 -5.33 31.44 -11.97
CA GLU A 56 -4.61 32.54 -12.61
C GLU A 56 -5.42 33.12 -13.76
N GLY A 57 -5.17 34.38 -14.10
CA GLY A 57 -5.86 35.04 -15.19
C GLY A 57 -7.31 35.40 -14.91
N LYS A 58 -8.16 35.26 -15.95
CA LYS A 58 -9.58 35.62 -15.92
C LYS A 58 -10.53 34.45 -16.02
N HIS A 59 -10.07 33.34 -16.59
CA HIS A 59 -10.93 32.22 -16.95
C HIS A 59 -10.34 30.92 -16.41
N CYS A 60 -11.22 30.04 -15.99
CA CYS A 60 -10.87 28.65 -15.75
C CYS A 60 -12.00 27.72 -16.25
N LEU A 61 -11.68 26.46 -16.46
CA LEU A 61 -12.68 25.46 -16.83
C LEU A 61 -13.44 24.99 -15.59
N ARG A 62 -14.78 25.02 -15.64
CA ARG A 62 -15.66 24.41 -14.65
C ARG A 62 -16.39 23.20 -15.23
N LEU A 63 -16.19 22.04 -14.63
CA LEU A 63 -16.94 20.82 -14.94
C LEU A 63 -18.00 20.57 -13.86
N VAL A 64 -19.22 20.28 -14.29
CA VAL A 64 -20.35 19.95 -13.42
C VAL A 64 -20.77 18.51 -13.71
N GLY A 65 -20.55 17.63 -12.78
CA GLY A 65 -21.03 16.26 -12.82
C GLY A 65 -22.49 16.19 -12.37
N THR A 66 -23.35 15.62 -13.17
CA THR A 66 -24.72 15.24 -12.79
C THR A 66 -24.77 13.77 -12.41
N PRO A 67 -25.83 13.28 -11.74
CA PRO A 67 -25.91 11.91 -11.29
C PRO A 67 -25.55 10.87 -12.36
N ASN A 68 -24.64 9.98 -12.01
CA ASN A 68 -24.17 8.86 -12.84
C ASN A 68 -23.62 9.30 -14.23
N THR A 69 -22.86 10.39 -14.29
CA THR A 69 -22.30 10.92 -15.54
C THR A 69 -20.78 10.97 -15.52
N TRP A 70 -20.24 10.95 -16.74
CA TRP A 70 -18.88 11.31 -17.07
C TRP A 70 -18.88 12.64 -17.82
N THR A 71 -18.41 13.66 -17.15
CA THR A 71 -18.23 14.98 -17.75
C THR A 71 -16.76 15.17 -18.09
N THR A 72 -16.47 15.55 -19.32
CA THR A 72 -15.10 15.67 -19.80
C THR A 72 -14.87 16.97 -20.58
N CYS A 73 -13.62 17.43 -20.58
CA CYS A 73 -13.09 18.42 -21.49
C CYS A 73 -11.71 17.97 -21.94
N ALA A 74 -11.47 17.90 -23.24
CA ALA A 74 -10.26 17.36 -23.81
C ALA A 74 -9.46 18.43 -24.53
N ALA A 75 -8.15 18.46 -24.34
CA ALA A 75 -7.26 19.27 -25.15
C ALA A 75 -7.19 18.74 -26.60
N THR A 76 -6.81 19.57 -27.54
CA THR A 76 -6.48 19.15 -28.90
C THR A 76 -5.28 18.18 -28.87
N ASN A 77 -5.14 17.37 -29.93
CA ASN A 77 -4.04 16.42 -30.06
C ASN A 77 -2.68 17.12 -30.00
N LEU A 78 -1.85 16.63 -29.11
CA LEU A 78 -0.47 17.06 -28.92
C LEU A 78 0.48 16.06 -29.57
N ALA A 79 1.38 16.51 -30.42
CA ALA A 79 2.44 15.67 -30.97
C ALA A 79 3.49 15.37 -29.91
N VAL A 80 3.84 14.11 -29.76
CA VAL A 80 4.83 13.62 -28.79
C VAL A 80 5.80 12.65 -29.44
N LYS A 81 6.96 12.48 -28.82
CA LYS A 81 7.98 11.50 -29.25
C LYS A 81 7.69 10.16 -28.58
N PRO A 82 7.79 9.03 -29.28
CA PRO A 82 7.75 7.72 -28.65
C PRO A 82 8.87 7.54 -27.61
N GLU A 83 8.64 6.62 -26.66
CA GLU A 83 9.60 6.24 -25.62
C GLU A 83 10.21 7.41 -24.81
N THR A 84 9.50 8.53 -24.75
CA THR A 84 9.93 9.78 -24.12
C THR A 84 9.09 10.06 -22.88
N SER A 85 9.75 10.50 -21.80
CA SER A 85 9.05 10.87 -20.56
C SER A 85 8.55 12.31 -20.60
N TYR A 86 7.29 12.48 -20.28
CA TYR A 86 6.62 13.78 -20.19
C TYR A 86 6.10 14.02 -18.77
N TRP A 87 6.18 15.25 -18.31
CA TRP A 87 5.51 15.71 -17.11
C TRP A 87 4.15 16.27 -17.49
N VAL A 88 3.12 15.92 -16.71
CA VAL A 88 1.77 16.46 -16.82
C VAL A 88 1.45 17.21 -15.53
N THR A 89 1.04 18.46 -15.65
CA THR A 89 0.73 19.35 -14.51
C THR A 89 -0.64 19.94 -14.68
N TRP A 90 -1.33 20.21 -13.60
CA TRP A 90 -2.60 20.92 -13.61
C TRP A 90 -2.92 21.49 -12.22
N TRP A 91 -3.55 22.65 -12.22
CA TRP A 91 -4.20 23.13 -11.03
C TRP A 91 -5.66 22.72 -11.07
N PHE A 92 -6.19 22.30 -9.92
CA PHE A 92 -7.59 22.03 -9.80
C PHE A 92 -8.14 22.33 -8.42
N LYS A 93 -9.43 22.62 -8.36
CA LYS A 93 -10.26 22.81 -7.18
C LYS A 93 -11.51 21.95 -7.33
N ALA A 94 -12.04 21.40 -6.27
CA ALA A 94 -13.23 20.56 -6.33
C ALA A 94 -14.17 20.80 -5.16
N GLU A 95 -15.47 20.80 -5.46
CA GLU A 95 -16.58 20.70 -4.52
C GLU A 95 -17.39 19.48 -4.93
N GLN A 96 -17.09 18.35 -4.37
CA GLN A 96 -17.66 17.07 -4.77
C GLN A 96 -17.83 16.14 -3.58
N PRO A 97 -18.88 15.28 -3.59
CA PRO A 97 -18.96 14.15 -2.68
C PRO A 97 -17.76 13.21 -2.83
N LEU A 98 -17.45 12.49 -1.77
CA LEU A 98 -16.30 11.57 -1.76
C LEU A 98 -16.47 10.34 -2.64
N SER A 99 -17.70 9.99 -2.99
CA SER A 99 -18.04 8.97 -3.98
C SER A 99 -17.78 9.42 -5.43
N SER A 100 -17.79 10.74 -5.68
CA SER A 100 -17.40 11.33 -6.96
C SER A 100 -15.89 11.50 -7.05
N ARG A 101 -15.36 11.44 -8.27
CA ARG A 101 -13.93 11.56 -8.51
C ARG A 101 -13.62 12.49 -9.68
N THR A 102 -12.56 13.26 -9.50
CA THR A 102 -11.97 14.13 -10.51
C THR A 102 -10.60 13.62 -10.86
N TYR A 103 -10.32 13.46 -12.15
CA TYR A 103 -9.04 12.95 -12.62
C TYR A 103 -8.73 13.41 -14.03
N LEU A 104 -7.45 13.37 -14.37
CA LEU A 104 -6.95 13.57 -15.73
C LEU A 104 -6.56 12.20 -16.29
N PHE A 105 -6.91 11.91 -17.53
CA PHE A 105 -6.29 10.82 -18.27
C PHE A 105 -5.70 11.32 -19.59
N LEU A 106 -4.75 10.58 -20.12
CA LEU A 106 -4.14 10.82 -21.42
C LEU A 106 -4.74 9.86 -22.44
N GLN A 107 -5.31 10.39 -23.50
CA GLN A 107 -5.74 9.61 -24.65
C GLN A 107 -4.61 9.59 -25.67
N THR A 108 -4.22 8.41 -26.16
CA THR A 108 -3.12 8.27 -27.13
C THR A 108 -3.64 7.95 -28.53
N ASN A 109 -2.79 8.13 -29.55
CA ASN A 109 -3.12 7.70 -30.94
C ASN A 109 -3.31 6.19 -31.10
N LEU A 110 -2.90 5.38 -30.12
CA LEU A 110 -3.15 3.94 -30.10
C LEU A 110 -4.51 3.59 -29.46
N ALA A 111 -5.42 4.55 -29.36
CA ALA A 111 -6.73 4.44 -28.73
C ALA A 111 -6.69 3.97 -27.26
N GLN A 112 -5.56 4.19 -26.60
CA GLN A 112 -5.37 3.82 -25.21
C GLN A 112 -5.67 5.01 -24.28
N ARG A 113 -6.23 4.71 -23.11
CA ARG A 113 -6.43 5.66 -22.00
C ARG A 113 -5.43 5.34 -20.92
N VAL A 114 -4.57 6.29 -20.61
CA VAL A 114 -3.57 6.19 -19.56
C VAL A 114 -3.97 7.08 -18.39
N PHE A 115 -3.99 6.53 -17.20
CA PHE A 115 -4.38 7.22 -15.96
C PHE A 115 -3.14 7.45 -15.09
N PRO A 116 -2.41 8.55 -15.26
CA PRO A 116 -1.24 8.80 -14.44
C PRO A 116 -1.68 9.25 -13.04
N GLN A 117 -1.96 8.32 -12.14
CA GLN A 117 -2.27 8.45 -10.69
C GLN A 117 -2.94 9.79 -10.28
N THR A 118 -3.99 10.19 -10.98
CA THR A 118 -4.55 11.53 -10.90
C THR A 118 -5.90 11.60 -10.17
N ASP A 119 -6.38 10.48 -9.65
CA ASP A 119 -7.71 10.37 -9.04
C ASP A 119 -7.78 11.18 -7.73
N ARG A 120 -8.70 12.16 -7.67
CA ARG A 120 -8.94 13.01 -6.51
C ARG A 120 -10.39 12.93 -6.07
N ARG A 121 -10.60 12.98 -4.75
CA ARG A 121 -11.92 12.84 -4.12
C ARG A 121 -12.12 13.88 -3.04
N GLY A 122 -13.37 14.26 -2.84
CA GLY A 122 -13.77 15.21 -1.81
C GLY A 122 -13.57 16.67 -2.19
N ALA A 123 -13.93 17.57 -1.28
CA ALA A 123 -13.74 18.99 -1.44
C ALA A 123 -12.27 19.38 -1.26
N LEU A 124 -11.74 20.12 -2.24
CA LEU A 124 -10.35 20.55 -2.29
C LEU A 124 -10.29 22.01 -2.74
N GLY A 125 -9.51 22.85 -2.06
CA GLY A 125 -9.08 24.14 -2.56
C GLY A 125 -8.14 23.99 -3.76
N TRP A 126 -7.72 25.09 -4.38
CA TRP A 126 -6.76 25.05 -5.46
C TRP A 126 -5.48 24.30 -5.05
N ALA A 127 -5.16 23.28 -5.82
CA ALA A 127 -4.00 22.42 -5.59
C ALA A 127 -3.28 22.10 -6.90
N LEU A 128 -1.95 22.18 -6.89
CA LEU A 128 -1.11 21.74 -8.00
C LEU A 128 -0.97 20.21 -7.97
N CYS A 129 -1.23 19.58 -9.10
CA CYS A 129 -0.99 18.16 -9.31
C CYS A 129 0.11 17.95 -10.35
N LEU A 130 0.89 16.93 -10.12
CA LEU A 130 1.97 16.47 -11.00
C LEU A 130 1.80 14.97 -11.28
N ALA A 131 2.09 14.59 -12.54
CA ALA A 131 2.25 13.20 -12.92
C ALA A 131 3.33 13.06 -13.99
N GLN A 132 3.97 11.90 -14.08
CA GLN A 132 4.91 11.58 -15.15
C GLN A 132 4.37 10.43 -15.98
N TYR A 133 4.47 10.56 -17.29
CA TYR A 133 4.12 9.53 -18.25
C TYR A 133 5.25 9.32 -19.27
N ARG A 134 5.61 8.05 -19.52
CA ARG A 134 6.53 7.68 -20.60
C ARG A 134 5.73 7.08 -21.75
N THR A 135 5.79 7.74 -22.91
CA THR A 135 5.14 7.27 -24.13
C THR A 135 5.68 5.90 -24.56
N GLN A 136 4.79 5.08 -25.10
CA GLN A 136 5.13 3.75 -25.60
C GLN A 136 5.70 3.79 -27.03
N PRO A 137 6.35 2.74 -27.51
CA PRO A 137 6.71 2.60 -28.91
C PRO A 137 5.48 2.80 -29.81
N GLY A 138 5.57 3.71 -30.78
CA GLY A 138 4.48 4.03 -31.71
C GLY A 138 3.48 5.09 -31.19
N GLU A 139 3.58 5.56 -29.96
CA GLU A 139 2.80 6.69 -29.49
C GLU A 139 3.40 8.01 -29.98
N THR A 140 2.69 8.64 -30.91
CA THR A 140 3.12 9.89 -31.58
C THR A 140 2.22 11.07 -31.27
N SER A 141 1.06 10.83 -30.68
CA SER A 141 0.22 11.89 -30.16
C SER A 141 -0.53 11.45 -28.90
N LEU A 142 -0.81 12.43 -28.08
CA LEU A 142 -1.69 12.27 -26.91
C LEU A 142 -2.45 13.57 -26.67
N HIS A 143 -3.55 13.47 -25.94
CA HIS A 143 -4.24 14.63 -25.42
C HIS A 143 -4.75 14.40 -23.99
N PRO A 144 -4.54 15.37 -23.09
CA PRO A 144 -5.13 15.36 -21.76
C PRO A 144 -6.64 15.47 -21.82
N VAL A 145 -7.33 14.65 -21.05
CA VAL A 145 -8.78 14.69 -20.87
C VAL A 145 -9.08 14.93 -19.39
N LEU A 146 -9.62 16.08 -19.10
CA LEU A 146 -10.04 16.49 -17.76
C LEU A 146 -11.41 15.89 -17.49
N THR A 147 -11.57 15.21 -16.38
CA THR A 147 -12.76 14.39 -16.16
C THR A 147 -13.32 14.60 -14.76
N MET A 148 -14.62 14.72 -14.68
CA MET A 148 -15.40 14.58 -13.47
C MET A 148 -16.39 13.43 -13.62
N GLN A 149 -16.27 12.42 -12.76
CA GLN A 149 -17.17 11.29 -12.71
C GLN A 149 -17.95 11.31 -11.41
N THR A 150 -19.28 11.32 -11.51
CA THR A 150 -20.21 11.29 -10.40
C THR A 150 -20.85 9.91 -10.27
N SER A 151 -21.10 9.47 -9.03
CA SER A 151 -21.90 8.30 -8.73
C SER A 151 -23.40 8.56 -8.80
N GLN A 152 -24.22 7.55 -8.51
CA GLN A 152 -25.67 7.69 -8.51
C GLN A 152 -26.11 8.77 -7.50
N ASP A 153 -27.08 9.57 -7.90
CA ASP A 153 -27.75 10.60 -7.10
C ASP A 153 -26.90 11.77 -6.60
N GLU A 154 -25.69 11.97 -7.15
CA GLU A 154 -24.79 13.00 -6.67
C GLU A 154 -24.47 14.06 -7.75
N VAL A 155 -24.21 15.28 -7.31
CA VAL A 155 -23.70 16.38 -8.10
C VAL A 155 -22.33 16.78 -7.57
N GLY A 156 -21.37 16.99 -8.46
CA GLY A 156 -20.06 17.47 -8.10
C GLY A 156 -19.61 18.57 -9.05
N ILE A 157 -18.73 19.44 -8.59
CA ILE A 157 -18.16 20.53 -9.38
C ILE A 157 -16.65 20.50 -9.24
N SER A 158 -15.94 20.64 -10.37
CA SER A 158 -14.50 20.85 -10.36
C SER A 158 -14.10 22.01 -11.26
N TRP A 159 -13.06 22.71 -10.85
CA TRP A 159 -12.45 23.81 -11.59
C TRP A 159 -11.03 23.42 -11.95
N TRP A 160 -10.60 23.77 -13.17
CA TRP A 160 -9.30 23.40 -13.71
C TRP A 160 -8.65 24.60 -14.32
N ASP A 161 -7.34 24.71 -14.11
CA ASP A 161 -6.54 25.82 -14.62
C ASP A 161 -5.08 25.38 -14.84
N GLU A 162 -4.34 26.12 -15.65
CA GLU A 162 -2.91 25.96 -15.89
C GLU A 162 -2.49 24.50 -16.15
N VAL A 163 -3.14 23.84 -17.10
CA VAL A 163 -2.81 22.49 -17.52
C VAL A 163 -1.53 22.50 -18.35
N GLY A 164 -0.58 21.60 -18.07
CA GLY A 164 0.69 21.56 -18.79
C GLY A 164 1.12 20.16 -19.16
N VAL A 165 1.79 20.04 -20.31
CA VAL A 165 2.58 18.87 -20.72
C VAL A 165 3.98 19.33 -21.06
N TRP A 166 5.00 18.72 -20.45
CA TRP A 166 6.38 19.20 -20.48
C TRP A 166 7.36 18.04 -20.73
N GLU A 167 8.33 18.20 -21.62
CA GLU A 167 9.48 17.28 -21.70
C GLU A 167 10.40 17.43 -20.46
N LYS A 168 10.47 18.64 -19.92
CA LYS A 168 11.21 18.94 -18.68
C LYS A 168 10.34 19.79 -17.77
N LEU A 169 10.15 19.34 -16.53
CA LEU A 169 9.37 20.08 -15.55
C LEU A 169 9.99 21.46 -15.30
N PRO A 170 9.23 22.56 -15.39
CA PRO A 170 9.71 23.90 -15.06
C PRO A 170 10.15 23.96 -13.58
N PRO A 171 11.33 24.51 -13.27
CA PRO A 171 11.82 24.60 -11.87
C PRO A 171 10.86 25.36 -10.94
N ALA A 172 10.11 26.33 -11.45
CA ALA A 172 9.11 27.04 -10.68
C ALA A 172 7.95 26.15 -10.24
N LEU A 173 7.42 25.32 -11.15
CA LEU A 173 6.37 24.35 -10.83
C LEU A 173 6.87 23.26 -9.88
N GLU A 174 8.10 22.78 -10.08
CA GLU A 174 8.73 21.85 -9.17
C GLU A 174 8.87 22.45 -7.75
N ALA A 175 9.31 23.70 -7.65
CA ALA A 175 9.44 24.40 -6.37
C ALA A 175 8.07 24.63 -5.68
N LEU A 176 7.03 24.97 -6.45
CA LEU A 176 5.67 25.12 -5.94
C LEU A 176 5.11 23.78 -5.43
N TYR A 177 5.28 22.72 -6.21
CA TYR A 177 4.85 21.39 -5.82
C TYR A 177 5.57 20.93 -4.55
N ARG A 178 6.90 21.12 -4.47
CA ARG A 178 7.70 20.80 -3.28
C ARG A 178 7.31 21.64 -2.07
N ARG A 179 6.88 22.90 -2.26
CA ARG A 179 6.36 23.72 -1.16
C ARG A 179 5.14 23.08 -0.52
N ASP A 180 4.22 22.56 -1.32
CA ASP A 180 2.97 21.96 -0.85
C ASP A 180 3.14 20.46 -0.52
N HIS A 181 4.14 19.82 -1.12
CA HIS A 181 4.53 18.44 -0.89
C HIS A 181 6.03 18.36 -0.53
N PRO A 182 6.47 18.94 0.59
CA PRO A 182 7.89 19.12 0.92
C PRO A 182 8.66 17.81 1.07
N TRP A 183 7.94 16.72 1.13
CA TRP A 183 8.48 15.39 1.29
C TRP A 183 8.55 14.59 -0.02
N ASP A 184 8.09 15.15 -1.15
CA ASP A 184 8.12 14.43 -2.42
C ASP A 184 9.40 14.77 -3.20
N ASP A 185 10.28 13.80 -3.33
CA ASP A 185 11.52 13.90 -4.12
C ASP A 185 11.45 12.91 -5.28
N VAL A 186 11.04 13.41 -6.43
CA VAL A 186 10.95 12.62 -7.67
C VAL A 186 12.31 12.27 -8.27
N SER A 187 13.40 12.83 -7.74
CA SER A 187 14.77 12.62 -8.23
C SER A 187 15.57 11.62 -7.42
N SER A 188 15.06 11.14 -6.27
CA SER A 188 15.83 10.26 -5.39
C SER A 188 16.12 8.90 -6.05
N ARG A 189 17.39 8.51 -6.03
CA ARG A 189 17.87 7.22 -6.51
C ARG A 189 18.34 6.37 -5.34
N THR A 190 18.07 5.07 -5.40
CA THR A 190 18.50 4.10 -4.38
C THR A 190 19.47 3.06 -4.93
N ALA A 191 19.74 3.09 -6.24
CA ALA A 191 20.68 2.19 -6.88
C ALA A 191 22.10 2.37 -6.35
N GLN A 192 22.79 1.27 -6.10
CA GLN A 192 24.14 1.19 -5.55
C GLN A 192 25.03 0.35 -6.46
N ARG A 193 26.21 0.85 -6.81
CA ARG A 193 27.27 0.06 -7.44
C ARG A 193 28.18 -0.47 -6.34
N LEU A 194 28.33 -1.78 -6.26
CA LEU A 194 28.95 -2.47 -5.13
C LEU A 194 30.33 -3.03 -5.46
N ALA A 195 30.50 -3.59 -6.67
CA ALA A 195 31.77 -4.08 -7.16
C ALA A 195 31.80 -4.10 -8.68
N GLN A 196 33.00 -3.93 -9.23
CA GLN A 196 33.29 -4.13 -10.64
C GLN A 196 34.50 -5.04 -10.77
N THR A 197 34.33 -6.16 -11.46
CA THR A 197 35.37 -7.14 -11.74
C THR A 197 35.44 -7.37 -13.25
N ASP A 198 36.46 -8.13 -13.73
CA ASP A 198 36.56 -8.44 -15.14
C ASP A 198 35.30 -9.14 -15.71
N PRO A 199 34.70 -10.18 -15.04
CA PRO A 199 33.57 -10.85 -15.63
C PRO A 199 32.20 -10.15 -15.40
N CYS A 200 32.08 -9.19 -14.45
CA CYS A 200 30.78 -8.62 -14.13
C CYS A 200 30.83 -7.28 -13.35
N VAL A 201 29.69 -6.59 -13.37
CA VAL A 201 29.36 -5.51 -12.44
C VAL A 201 28.35 -6.04 -11.44
N VAL A 202 28.64 -5.89 -10.15
CA VAL A 202 27.71 -6.17 -9.07
C VAL A 202 27.13 -4.84 -8.58
N TRP A 203 25.82 -4.73 -8.64
CA TRP A 203 25.07 -3.56 -8.22
C TRP A 203 23.77 -3.97 -7.55
N GLY A 204 22.96 -3.05 -7.13
CA GLY A 204 21.66 -3.39 -6.58
C GLY A 204 20.82 -2.18 -6.26
N ASP A 205 19.59 -2.46 -5.82
CA ASP A 205 18.61 -1.45 -5.47
C ASP A 205 17.68 -1.95 -4.36
N ARG A 206 16.83 -1.06 -3.85
CA ARG A 206 15.78 -1.43 -2.89
C ARG A 206 14.71 -2.30 -3.57
N PRO A 207 14.03 -3.19 -2.82
CA PRO A 207 13.05 -4.13 -3.38
C PRO A 207 11.82 -3.45 -4.01
N GLU A 208 11.55 -2.19 -3.67
CA GLU A 208 10.46 -1.38 -4.22
C GLU A 208 10.76 -0.83 -5.62
N VAL A 209 11.99 -0.98 -6.13
CA VAL A 209 12.37 -0.64 -7.50
C VAL A 209 12.28 -1.89 -8.36
N ARG A 210 11.58 -1.81 -9.49
CA ARG A 210 11.51 -2.96 -10.42
C ARG A 210 12.77 -3.02 -11.28
N VAL A 211 13.49 -4.12 -11.14
CA VAL A 211 14.69 -4.41 -11.95
C VAL A 211 14.40 -5.61 -12.84
N TYR A 212 14.57 -5.44 -14.14
CA TYR A 212 14.44 -6.51 -15.14
C TYR A 212 15.81 -7.13 -15.46
N PRO A 213 15.87 -8.36 -15.96
CA PRO A 213 17.14 -8.95 -16.41
C PRO A 213 17.92 -8.10 -17.42
N GLN A 214 17.23 -7.33 -18.24
CA GLN A 214 17.82 -6.42 -19.24
C GLN A 214 18.00 -4.98 -18.75
N THR A 215 17.68 -4.67 -17.48
CA THR A 215 17.92 -3.35 -16.92
C THR A 215 19.42 -3.04 -16.93
N PRO A 216 19.87 -1.98 -17.59
CA PRO A 216 21.28 -1.62 -17.60
C PRO A 216 21.71 -1.18 -16.18
N VAL A 217 22.99 -1.30 -15.89
CA VAL A 217 23.56 -0.73 -14.66
C VAL A 217 23.29 0.78 -14.67
N PRO A 218 22.58 1.32 -13.65
CA PRO A 218 22.26 2.75 -13.65
C PRO A 218 23.56 3.59 -13.62
N HIS A 219 23.63 4.56 -14.53
CA HIS A 219 24.82 5.44 -14.64
C HIS A 219 24.99 6.35 -13.43
N ASP A 220 23.90 6.64 -12.73
CA ASP A 220 23.79 7.48 -11.53
C ASP A 220 23.77 6.66 -10.23
N ALA A 221 24.06 5.35 -10.30
CA ALA A 221 24.17 4.50 -9.12
C ALA A 221 25.29 5.01 -8.19
N THR A 222 24.99 5.10 -6.90
CA THR A 222 25.96 5.53 -5.89
C THR A 222 27.00 4.44 -5.66
N GLU A 223 28.29 4.78 -5.78
CA GLU A 223 29.35 3.85 -5.41
C GLU A 223 29.33 3.60 -3.89
N THR A 224 29.22 2.35 -3.48
CA THR A 224 29.17 1.95 -2.08
C THR A 224 30.03 0.73 -1.82
N ALA A 225 30.74 0.73 -0.71
CA ALA A 225 31.63 -0.37 -0.34
C ALA A 225 30.92 -1.55 0.33
N ALA A 226 29.64 -1.43 0.69
CA ALA A 226 28.90 -2.46 1.40
C ALA A 226 27.39 -2.28 1.27
N ILE A 227 26.66 -3.38 1.28
CA ILE A 227 25.20 -3.38 1.46
C ILE A 227 24.90 -3.16 2.95
N SER A 228 23.98 -2.24 3.26
CA SER A 228 23.53 -1.99 4.62
C SER A 228 22.07 -2.46 4.77
N LEU A 229 21.83 -3.33 5.76
CA LEU A 229 20.50 -3.86 6.09
C LEU A 229 20.23 -3.65 7.58
N THR A 230 19.02 -3.19 7.91
CA THR A 230 18.62 -2.91 9.28
C THR A 230 17.25 -3.53 9.56
N ALA A 231 17.14 -4.41 10.57
CA ALA A 231 15.89 -5.04 10.96
C ALA A 231 15.73 -5.14 12.47
N PRO A 232 14.50 -5.14 13.00
CA PRO A 232 14.24 -5.54 14.38
C PRO A 232 14.33 -7.07 14.52
N GLY A 233 14.41 -7.58 15.73
CA GLY A 233 14.21 -9.02 15.93
C GLY A 233 12.80 -9.43 15.48
N ASN A 234 12.67 -10.59 14.85
CA ASN A 234 11.41 -11.05 14.24
C ASN A 234 10.86 -10.11 13.13
N GLY A 235 11.75 -9.35 12.50
CA GLY A 235 11.47 -8.53 11.32
C GLY A 235 12.49 -8.76 10.24
N HIS A 236 12.35 -8.07 9.12
CA HIS A 236 13.13 -8.31 7.90
C HIS A 236 13.62 -7.00 7.28
N ASP A 237 14.75 -7.08 6.58
CA ASP A 237 15.15 -6.09 5.60
C ASP A 237 15.65 -6.79 4.34
N VAL A 238 15.36 -6.22 3.17
CA VAL A 238 15.59 -6.85 1.87
C VAL A 238 16.36 -5.91 0.95
N PHE A 239 17.25 -6.49 0.14
CA PHE A 239 17.99 -5.79 -0.90
C PHE A 239 18.03 -6.62 -2.18
N GLN A 240 17.84 -6.01 -3.34
CA GLN A 240 18.03 -6.64 -4.64
C GLN A 240 19.49 -6.54 -5.04
N LEU A 241 20.19 -7.67 -5.10
CA LEU A 241 21.54 -7.75 -5.65
C LEU A 241 21.46 -8.23 -7.09
N VAL A 242 22.09 -7.48 -7.98
CA VAL A 242 22.07 -7.70 -9.43
C VAL A 242 23.47 -7.96 -9.92
N VAL A 243 23.65 -9.05 -10.66
CA VAL A 243 24.93 -9.41 -11.29
C VAL A 243 24.79 -9.25 -12.78
N THR A 244 25.39 -8.19 -13.34
CA THR A 244 25.38 -7.88 -14.78
C THR A 244 26.69 -8.33 -15.42
N PRO A 245 26.69 -9.36 -16.26
CA PRO A 245 27.89 -9.89 -16.86
C PRO A 245 28.42 -9.02 -17.97
N THR A 246 29.75 -8.89 -18.08
CA THR A 246 30.49 -8.31 -19.22
C THR A 246 30.85 -9.37 -20.25
N ARG A 247 30.89 -10.63 -19.82
CA ARG A 247 31.03 -11.84 -20.65
C ARG A 247 30.16 -12.93 -20.09
N GLU A 248 29.92 -14.01 -20.84
CA GLU A 248 29.10 -15.11 -20.37
C GLU A 248 29.62 -15.67 -19.02
N LEU A 249 28.74 -15.82 -18.06
CA LEU A 249 28.99 -16.44 -16.78
C LEU A 249 28.37 -17.84 -16.75
N ALA A 250 29.11 -18.80 -16.19
CA ALA A 250 28.51 -20.06 -15.72
C ALA A 250 27.43 -19.76 -14.68
N PRO A 251 26.58 -20.74 -14.33
CA PRO A 251 25.55 -20.54 -13.32
C PRO A 251 26.02 -19.73 -12.13
N VAL A 252 25.27 -18.66 -11.79
CA VAL A 252 25.61 -17.72 -10.74
C VAL A 252 24.90 -18.08 -9.45
N SER A 253 25.62 -18.14 -8.34
CA SER A 253 25.08 -18.36 -7.00
C SER A 253 25.69 -17.39 -5.98
N LEU A 254 25.05 -17.29 -4.82
CA LEU A 254 25.52 -16.46 -3.70
C LEU A 254 25.88 -17.35 -2.50
N GLN A 255 26.97 -16.98 -1.83
CA GLN A 255 27.40 -17.60 -0.57
C GLN A 255 27.63 -16.52 0.49
N PHE A 256 27.08 -16.71 1.69
CA PHE A 256 27.22 -15.77 2.80
C PHE A 256 28.29 -16.25 3.77
N SER A 257 29.10 -15.34 4.27
CA SER A 257 29.91 -15.59 5.45
C SER A 257 29.04 -15.51 6.72
N PRO A 258 29.42 -16.19 7.82
CA PRO A 258 28.71 -16.06 9.08
C PRO A 258 28.64 -14.60 9.54
N ALA A 259 27.46 -14.17 10.03
CA ALA A 259 27.30 -12.83 10.60
C ALA A 259 27.96 -12.75 11.98
N THR A 260 28.97 -11.90 12.10
CA THR A 260 29.75 -11.70 13.33
C THR A 260 29.42 -10.36 13.99
N GLY A 261 29.21 -10.36 15.32
CA GLY A 261 28.81 -9.15 16.06
C GLY A 261 28.65 -9.38 17.54
N PRO A 262 27.76 -8.64 18.23
CA PRO A 262 27.60 -8.72 19.68
C PRO A 262 27.11 -10.09 20.19
N GLY A 263 26.52 -10.90 19.34
CA GLY A 263 26.00 -12.22 19.65
C GLY A 263 26.13 -13.18 18.48
N THR A 264 25.69 -14.44 18.68
CA THR A 264 25.64 -15.45 17.64
C THR A 264 24.37 -15.25 16.79
N MET A 265 24.49 -15.25 15.47
CA MET A 265 23.40 -15.27 14.52
C MET A 265 23.34 -16.62 13.81
N PRO A 266 22.17 -17.24 13.66
CA PRO A 266 22.04 -18.46 12.87
C PRO A 266 22.29 -18.14 11.39
N THR A 267 22.77 -19.10 10.61
CA THR A 267 22.97 -18.94 9.16
C THR A 267 21.67 -18.60 8.43
N SER A 268 20.53 -19.08 8.93
CA SER A 268 19.19 -18.76 8.41
C SER A 268 18.77 -17.29 8.57
N ALA A 269 19.51 -16.48 9.33
CA ALA A 269 19.26 -15.03 9.44
C ALA A 269 19.64 -14.27 8.16
N LEU A 270 20.45 -14.85 7.29
CA LEU A 270 20.78 -14.35 5.97
C LEU A 270 20.39 -15.37 4.93
N THR A 271 19.44 -15.01 4.06
CA THR A 271 18.96 -15.88 2.98
C THR A 271 18.96 -15.14 1.66
N CYS A 272 18.89 -15.88 0.56
CA CYS A 272 18.65 -15.29 -0.75
C CYS A 272 17.67 -16.13 -1.56
N ARG A 273 16.96 -15.45 -2.48
CA ARG A 273 16.11 -16.07 -3.50
C ARG A 273 16.45 -15.47 -4.86
N VAL A 274 16.21 -16.25 -5.91
CA VAL A 274 16.33 -15.78 -7.30
C VAL A 274 14.97 -15.27 -7.75
N ALA A 275 14.94 -14.06 -8.31
CA ALA A 275 13.74 -13.53 -8.94
C ALA A 275 13.63 -14.08 -10.37
N ARG A 276 12.70 -15.02 -10.59
CA ARG A 276 12.40 -15.54 -11.93
C ARG A 276 11.37 -14.67 -12.61
N CYS A 277 11.38 -14.69 -13.95
CA CYS A 277 10.41 -13.98 -14.76
C CYS A 277 9.24 -14.87 -15.17
N VAL A 278 8.04 -14.27 -15.18
CA VAL A 278 6.84 -14.83 -15.80
C VAL A 278 6.47 -14.00 -17.03
N PRO A 279 5.90 -14.64 -18.09
CA PRO A 279 5.56 -13.92 -19.32
C PRO A 279 4.24 -13.15 -19.18
N VAL A 280 4.32 -11.86 -18.86
CA VAL A 280 3.14 -10.97 -18.87
C VAL A 280 2.71 -10.75 -20.32
N GLN A 281 1.58 -11.29 -20.70
CA GLN A 281 1.08 -11.28 -22.09
C GLN A 281 -0.03 -10.25 -22.28
N GLU A 282 -0.74 -9.90 -21.21
CA GLU A 282 -1.87 -8.99 -21.22
C GLU A 282 -1.87 -8.12 -19.98
N VAL A 283 -2.17 -6.83 -20.16
CA VAL A 283 -2.17 -5.82 -19.09
C VAL A 283 -3.39 -4.92 -19.21
N ARG A 284 -3.88 -4.43 -18.09
CA ARG A 284 -4.88 -3.36 -18.03
C ARG A 284 -4.23 -2.00 -18.09
N ASP A 285 -3.11 -1.81 -17.40
CA ASP A 285 -2.30 -0.61 -17.51
C ASP A 285 -1.43 -0.71 -18.75
N LYS A 286 -1.84 -0.04 -19.82
CA LYS A 286 -1.15 -0.07 -21.12
C LYS A 286 0.23 0.58 -21.09
N SER A 287 0.61 1.27 -20.01
CA SER A 287 1.98 1.76 -19.81
C SER A 287 2.93 0.67 -19.30
N PHE A 288 2.39 -0.45 -18.81
CA PHE A 288 3.21 -1.55 -18.31
C PHE A 288 3.77 -2.39 -19.47
N PRO A 289 5.08 -2.72 -19.48
CA PRO A 289 5.69 -3.47 -20.58
C PRO A 289 5.22 -4.92 -20.58
N LEU A 290 4.91 -5.44 -21.78
CA LEU A 290 4.66 -6.87 -21.99
C LEU A 290 5.98 -7.64 -22.00
N GLY A 291 5.91 -8.94 -21.67
CA GLY A 291 7.04 -9.86 -21.75
C GLY A 291 7.53 -10.38 -20.39
N PRO A 292 8.77 -10.89 -20.34
CA PRO A 292 9.32 -11.49 -19.13
C PRO A 292 9.45 -10.48 -17.99
N THR A 293 8.66 -10.67 -16.92
CA THR A 293 8.60 -9.78 -15.77
C THR A 293 8.96 -10.53 -14.49
N PRO A 294 9.93 -10.04 -13.68
CA PRO A 294 10.28 -10.66 -12.41
C PRO A 294 9.13 -10.59 -11.41
N ASP A 295 8.75 -11.74 -10.85
CA ASP A 295 7.74 -11.79 -9.77
C ASP A 295 7.90 -13.00 -8.83
N PRO A 296 8.02 -14.29 -9.28
CA PRO A 296 8.25 -15.40 -8.36
C PRO A 296 9.68 -15.40 -7.80
N LEU A 297 9.80 -15.61 -6.50
CA LEU A 297 11.07 -15.71 -5.77
C LEU A 297 11.35 -17.17 -5.41
N VAL A 298 12.16 -17.85 -6.21
CA VAL A 298 12.53 -19.25 -6.00
C VAL A 298 13.80 -19.37 -5.15
N GLU A 299 13.97 -20.49 -4.48
CA GLU A 299 15.25 -20.79 -3.86
C GLU A 299 16.35 -20.89 -4.93
N ALA A 300 17.56 -20.46 -4.59
CA ALA A 300 18.71 -20.44 -5.51
C ALA A 300 19.35 -21.83 -5.67
N THR A 301 18.53 -22.86 -6.00
CA THR A 301 18.96 -24.27 -6.06
C THR A 301 19.43 -24.70 -7.45
N GLU A 302 18.97 -24.04 -8.52
CA GLU A 302 19.28 -24.38 -9.91
C GLU A 302 19.55 -23.11 -10.73
N PRO A 303 20.69 -22.44 -10.51
CA PRO A 303 21.05 -21.23 -11.26
C PRO A 303 21.38 -21.58 -12.72
N GLU A 304 20.88 -20.79 -13.66
CA GLU A 304 21.17 -20.90 -15.08
C GLU A 304 22.38 -20.03 -15.49
N PRO A 305 23.10 -20.37 -16.61
CA PRO A 305 24.12 -19.49 -17.18
C PRO A 305 23.57 -18.12 -17.51
N VAL A 306 24.36 -17.07 -17.31
CA VAL A 306 23.94 -15.67 -17.53
C VAL A 306 24.75 -15.09 -18.67
N ALA A 307 24.07 -14.79 -19.79
CA ALA A 307 24.68 -14.22 -20.98
C ALA A 307 24.82 -12.68 -20.86
N PRO A 308 25.79 -12.07 -21.57
CA PRO A 308 25.88 -10.61 -21.70
C PRO A 308 24.54 -9.99 -22.14
N GLY A 309 24.20 -8.83 -21.56
CA GLY A 309 22.93 -8.16 -21.83
C GLY A 309 21.76 -8.68 -20.97
N LYS A 310 21.98 -9.69 -20.15
CA LYS A 310 21.03 -10.13 -19.11
C LYS A 310 21.71 -10.14 -17.76
N SER A 311 20.99 -9.89 -16.71
CA SER A 311 21.48 -9.89 -15.34
C SER A 311 20.82 -11.00 -14.54
N ALA A 312 21.56 -11.59 -13.59
CA ALA A 312 20.99 -12.44 -12.55
C ALA A 312 20.46 -11.55 -11.41
N LEU A 313 19.24 -11.85 -10.96
CA LEU A 313 18.51 -11.05 -9.98
C LEU A 313 18.36 -11.86 -8.68
N PHE A 314 18.98 -11.39 -7.61
CA PHE A 314 18.91 -12.01 -6.29
C PHE A 314 18.20 -11.08 -5.30
N TRP A 315 17.41 -11.65 -4.40
CA TRP A 315 16.82 -10.97 -3.27
C TRP A 315 17.48 -11.48 -1.99
N ILE A 316 18.32 -10.66 -1.39
CA ILE A 316 18.99 -10.93 -0.11
C ILE A 316 18.11 -10.44 1.01
N GLU A 317 17.91 -11.29 2.01
CA GLU A 317 17.08 -10.99 3.18
C GLU A 317 17.88 -11.13 4.48
N TRP A 318 17.81 -10.08 5.32
CA TRP A 318 18.29 -10.09 6.69
C TRP A 318 17.11 -10.25 7.65
N ALA A 319 17.07 -11.31 8.43
CA ALA A 319 15.96 -11.71 9.30
C ALA A 319 16.49 -12.13 10.70
N PRO A 320 16.90 -11.18 11.55
CA PRO A 320 17.41 -11.52 12.87
C PRO A 320 16.31 -12.12 13.76
N PRO A 321 16.57 -13.23 14.46
CA PRO A 321 15.60 -13.85 15.36
C PRO A 321 15.20 -12.92 16.52
N ALA A 322 13.97 -13.11 17.01
CA ALA A 322 13.54 -12.48 18.26
C ALA A 322 14.50 -12.87 19.42
N GLY A 323 14.76 -11.93 20.31
CA GLY A 323 15.65 -12.10 21.45
C GLY A 323 17.15 -12.17 21.11
N SER A 324 17.55 -12.09 19.84
CA SER A 324 18.97 -11.98 19.49
C SER A 324 19.56 -10.65 20.01
N LYS A 325 20.86 -10.61 20.26
CA LYS A 325 21.51 -9.39 20.78
C LYS A 325 21.43 -8.23 19.80
N PRO A 326 20.99 -7.02 20.21
CA PRO A 326 21.00 -5.85 19.35
C PRO A 326 22.42 -5.35 19.05
N GLY A 327 22.56 -4.64 17.95
CA GLY A 327 23.82 -3.99 17.55
C GLY A 327 24.21 -4.28 16.11
N GLU A 328 25.46 -3.93 15.82
CA GLU A 328 26.04 -4.07 14.49
C GLU A 328 26.66 -5.46 14.29
N TYR A 329 26.36 -6.06 13.16
CA TYR A 329 26.95 -7.32 12.70
C TYR A 329 27.61 -7.09 11.33
N LYS A 330 28.62 -7.88 11.04
CA LYS A 330 29.35 -7.89 9.77
C LYS A 330 29.28 -9.25 9.13
N SER A 331 29.08 -9.28 7.84
CA SER A 331 29.11 -10.47 7.00
C SER A 331 29.62 -10.07 5.61
N SER A 332 29.63 -10.98 4.68
CA SER A 332 29.86 -10.73 3.27
C SER A 332 29.00 -11.66 2.42
N VAL A 333 28.73 -11.25 1.21
CA VAL A 333 28.16 -12.09 0.17
C VAL A 333 29.20 -12.25 -0.94
N THR A 334 29.54 -13.52 -1.25
CA THR A 334 30.41 -13.88 -2.37
C THR A 334 29.54 -14.32 -3.54
N VAL A 335 29.75 -13.70 -4.69
CA VAL A 335 29.15 -14.10 -5.97
C VAL A 335 30.03 -15.15 -6.61
N LEU A 336 29.43 -16.31 -6.91
CA LEU A 336 30.12 -17.42 -7.56
C LEU A 336 29.60 -17.60 -8.98
N SER A 337 30.49 -17.93 -9.91
CA SER A 337 30.14 -18.38 -11.27
C SER A 337 30.74 -19.77 -11.49
N GLY A 338 29.89 -20.76 -11.71
CA GLY A 338 30.34 -22.16 -11.81
C GLY A 338 31.14 -22.65 -10.59
N GLY A 339 30.80 -22.17 -9.39
CA GLY A 339 31.46 -22.50 -8.13
C GLY A 339 32.78 -21.74 -7.87
N LYS A 340 33.17 -20.79 -8.73
CA LYS A 340 34.35 -19.96 -8.54
C LYS A 340 33.98 -18.55 -8.09
N ASP A 341 34.67 -18.02 -7.10
CA ASP A 341 34.48 -16.66 -6.61
C ASP A 341 34.81 -15.64 -7.72
N ILE A 342 33.86 -14.74 -7.99
CA ILE A 342 34.06 -13.68 -9.00
C ILE A 342 33.95 -12.26 -8.41
N ALA A 343 33.23 -12.12 -7.29
CA ALA A 343 33.14 -10.85 -6.55
C ALA A 343 32.77 -11.13 -5.09
N THR A 344 33.18 -10.27 -4.18
CA THR A 344 32.75 -10.31 -2.77
C THR A 344 32.31 -8.92 -2.34
N VAL A 345 31.12 -8.82 -1.76
CA VAL A 345 30.52 -7.58 -1.28
C VAL A 345 30.35 -7.65 0.23
N PRO A 346 30.90 -6.73 1.01
CA PRO A 346 30.66 -6.64 2.46
C PRO A 346 29.21 -6.33 2.79
N LEU A 347 28.72 -6.91 3.89
CA LEU A 347 27.40 -6.65 4.47
C LEU A 347 27.56 -5.97 5.84
N ARG A 348 26.89 -4.85 6.04
CA ARG A 348 26.70 -4.18 7.32
C ARG A 348 25.27 -4.45 7.78
N LEU A 349 25.13 -5.22 8.84
CA LEU A 349 23.85 -5.67 9.32
C LEU A 349 23.59 -5.04 10.68
N ARG A 350 22.48 -4.37 10.84
CA ARG A 350 22.06 -3.82 12.13
C ARG A 350 20.81 -4.55 12.63
N ARG A 351 20.84 -4.93 13.89
CA ARG A 351 19.67 -5.40 14.62
C ARG A 351 19.27 -4.33 15.62
N TRP A 352 18.08 -3.71 15.45
CA TRP A 352 17.54 -2.73 16.41
C TRP A 352 17.34 -3.34 17.79
N GLY A 353 17.32 -2.51 18.85
CA GLY A 353 17.15 -2.93 20.24
C GLY A 353 15.74 -3.38 20.65
N PHE A 354 14.87 -3.70 19.69
CA PHE A 354 13.50 -4.18 19.93
C PHE A 354 13.13 -5.34 18.99
N ASP A 355 12.13 -6.12 19.40
CA ASP A 355 11.52 -7.17 18.60
C ASP A 355 10.15 -6.71 18.10
N LEU A 356 9.78 -7.11 16.89
CA LEU A 356 8.39 -7.02 16.44
C LEU A 356 7.54 -8.08 17.16
N PRO A 357 6.25 -7.78 17.41
CA PRO A 357 5.36 -8.74 18.05
C PRO A 357 5.24 -10.02 17.22
N ALA A 358 5.17 -11.17 17.91
CA ALA A 358 5.00 -12.44 17.25
C ALA A 358 3.65 -12.58 16.51
N VAL A 359 2.63 -11.89 17.02
CA VAL A 359 1.33 -11.70 16.36
C VAL A 359 1.27 -10.26 15.85
N PRO A 360 1.16 -10.00 14.55
CA PRO A 360 1.09 -8.65 14.02
C PRO A 360 -0.08 -7.85 14.60
N HIS A 361 0.11 -6.55 14.76
CA HIS A 361 -0.98 -5.62 15.08
C HIS A 361 -1.93 -5.45 13.89
N TYR A 362 -1.37 -5.48 12.66
CA TYR A 362 -2.16 -5.40 11.44
C TYR A 362 -3.05 -6.63 11.30
N ARG A 363 -4.36 -6.44 11.42
CA ARG A 363 -5.33 -7.51 11.18
C ARG A 363 -5.46 -7.73 9.68
N SER A 364 -5.33 -8.96 9.25
CA SER A 364 -5.43 -9.28 7.82
C SER A 364 -6.45 -10.35 7.53
N MET A 365 -7.22 -10.13 6.48
CA MET A 365 -8.09 -11.12 5.85
C MET A 365 -7.58 -11.35 4.43
N VAL A 366 -6.88 -12.47 4.24
CA VAL A 366 -6.40 -12.89 2.92
C VAL A 366 -7.15 -14.15 2.53
N LEU A 367 -7.98 -14.08 1.47
CA LEU A 367 -8.74 -15.25 1.07
C LEU A 367 -7.82 -16.29 0.42
N VAL A 368 -8.14 -17.55 0.69
CA VAL A 368 -7.45 -18.73 0.16
C VAL A 368 -8.44 -19.62 -0.57
N SER A 369 -8.15 -19.96 -1.81
CA SER A 369 -8.94 -20.90 -2.62
C SER A 369 -8.28 -22.26 -2.64
N ALA A 370 -8.58 -23.11 -1.66
CA ALA A 370 -8.02 -24.46 -1.55
C ALA A 370 -8.25 -25.32 -2.81
N SER A 371 -9.38 -25.14 -3.49
CA SER A 371 -9.70 -25.83 -4.75
C SER A 371 -8.73 -25.47 -5.88
N LEU A 372 -8.28 -24.22 -5.95
CA LEU A 372 -7.31 -23.77 -6.95
C LEU A 372 -5.89 -24.30 -6.63
N ILE A 373 -5.50 -24.33 -5.36
CA ILE A 373 -4.23 -24.91 -4.94
C ILE A 373 -4.19 -26.40 -5.34
N ARG A 374 -5.24 -27.14 -5.04
CA ARG A 374 -5.32 -28.58 -5.33
C ARG A 374 -5.21 -28.93 -6.82
N GLN A 375 -5.49 -28.01 -7.73
CA GLN A 375 -5.27 -28.22 -9.17
C GLN A 375 -3.80 -28.46 -9.51
N TYR A 376 -2.87 -27.91 -8.72
CA TYR A 376 -1.43 -28.02 -8.92
C TYR A 376 -0.73 -28.97 -7.95
N TYR A 377 -1.46 -29.53 -6.98
CA TYR A 377 -0.94 -30.48 -5.97
C TYR A 377 -1.79 -31.75 -5.98
N PRO A 378 -1.49 -32.69 -6.89
CA PRO A 378 -2.25 -33.93 -7.04
C PRO A 378 -2.32 -34.74 -5.75
N GLY A 379 -3.52 -35.20 -5.37
CA GLY A 379 -3.73 -36.00 -4.15
C GLY A 379 -3.79 -35.21 -2.84
N MET A 380 -3.56 -33.89 -2.87
CA MET A 380 -3.62 -33.06 -1.66
C MET A 380 -5.08 -32.93 -1.15
N SER A 381 -5.27 -33.08 0.16
CA SER A 381 -6.55 -32.83 0.79
C SER A 381 -6.90 -31.32 0.81
N GLU A 382 -8.18 -30.97 0.99
CA GLU A 382 -8.59 -29.59 1.18
C GLU A 382 -7.87 -28.94 2.38
N GLU A 383 -7.80 -29.64 3.50
CA GLU A 383 -7.09 -29.17 4.69
C GLU A 383 -5.59 -28.96 4.42
N GLY A 384 -4.95 -29.88 3.68
CA GLY A 384 -3.56 -29.76 3.26
C GLY A 384 -3.31 -28.49 2.43
N ALA A 385 -4.22 -28.16 1.51
CA ALA A 385 -4.13 -26.95 0.70
C ALA A 385 -4.29 -25.66 1.54
N TYR A 386 -5.21 -25.66 2.53
CA TYR A 386 -5.31 -24.54 3.47
C TYR A 386 -4.05 -24.42 4.33
N ARG A 387 -3.52 -25.53 4.89
CA ARG A 387 -2.30 -25.51 5.71
C ARG A 387 -1.10 -24.98 4.91
N LEU A 388 -0.94 -25.40 3.68
CA LEU A 388 0.11 -24.93 2.78
C LEU A 388 0.04 -23.39 2.59
N ALA A 389 -1.16 -22.85 2.39
CA ALA A 389 -1.35 -21.40 2.26
C ALA A 389 -1.20 -20.64 3.58
N TRP A 390 -1.70 -21.20 4.70
CA TRP A 390 -1.57 -20.57 6.02
C TRP A 390 -0.11 -20.52 6.48
N ASP A 391 0.65 -21.56 6.21
CA ASP A 391 2.08 -21.56 6.48
C ASP A 391 2.79 -20.45 5.72
N ALA A 392 2.59 -20.37 4.40
CA ALA A 392 3.16 -19.34 3.56
C ALA A 392 2.71 -17.91 3.97
N LEU A 393 1.45 -17.70 4.30
CA LEU A 393 0.94 -16.40 4.72
C LEU A 393 1.48 -15.99 6.10
N SER A 394 1.53 -16.93 7.06
CA SER A 394 2.02 -16.64 8.41
C SER A 394 3.50 -16.27 8.45
N GLN A 395 4.32 -16.90 7.62
CA GLN A 395 5.74 -16.54 7.42
C GLN A 395 5.88 -15.10 6.87
N HIS A 396 4.83 -14.57 6.23
CA HIS A 396 4.78 -13.20 5.73
C HIS A 396 3.87 -12.28 6.56
N ARG A 397 3.62 -12.63 7.83
CA ARG A 397 2.87 -11.85 8.82
C ARG A 397 1.41 -11.57 8.43
N LEU A 398 0.80 -12.47 7.64
CA LEU A 398 -0.58 -12.38 7.16
C LEU A 398 -1.42 -13.56 7.65
N SER A 399 -2.75 -13.38 7.68
CA SER A 399 -3.71 -14.41 8.07
C SER A 399 -4.63 -14.77 6.92
N GLY A 400 -4.76 -16.05 6.63
CA GLY A 400 -5.58 -16.61 5.56
C GLY A 400 -6.83 -17.37 6.05
N PHE A 401 -7.39 -17.00 7.18
CA PHE A 401 -8.57 -17.67 7.76
C PHE A 401 -9.86 -16.99 7.29
N ASN A 402 -10.49 -17.55 6.28
CA ASN A 402 -11.63 -16.97 5.58
C ASN A 402 -12.98 -17.69 5.85
N VAL A 403 -14.05 -17.16 5.26
CA VAL A 403 -15.45 -17.56 5.47
C VAL A 403 -15.81 -19.04 5.22
N ALA A 404 -14.93 -19.84 4.62
CA ALA A 404 -15.11 -21.29 4.48
C ALA A 404 -15.04 -22.03 5.82
N LEU A 405 -14.68 -21.35 6.89
CA LEU A 405 -14.40 -21.84 8.22
C LEU A 405 -15.67 -21.76 9.08
N TRP A 406 -16.57 -22.69 8.83
CA TRP A 406 -17.86 -22.73 9.53
C TRP A 406 -18.14 -24.16 10.03
N PRO A 407 -18.74 -24.33 11.22
CA PRO A 407 -19.16 -25.66 11.67
C PRO A 407 -20.26 -26.20 10.77
N THR A 408 -20.53 -27.50 10.85
CA THR A 408 -21.61 -28.12 10.06
C THR A 408 -22.87 -28.26 10.91
N PRO A 409 -23.83 -27.32 10.79
CA PRO A 409 -25.09 -27.41 11.50
C PRO A 409 -26.08 -28.36 10.80
N SER A 410 -26.97 -28.99 11.58
CA SER A 410 -28.07 -29.81 11.13
C SER A 410 -29.26 -29.66 12.08
N LEU A 411 -30.44 -30.04 11.64
CA LEU A 411 -31.63 -30.14 12.52
C LEU A 411 -32.00 -31.61 12.71
N LYS A 412 -32.17 -32.01 13.96
CA LYS A 412 -32.73 -33.30 14.34
C LYS A 412 -33.85 -33.08 15.31
N ASP A 413 -35.00 -33.60 14.96
CA ASP A 413 -36.25 -33.41 15.76
C ASP A 413 -36.51 -31.92 16.12
N GLY A 414 -36.27 -31.03 15.17
CA GLY A 414 -36.41 -29.58 15.32
C GLY A 414 -35.37 -28.91 16.21
N LYS A 415 -34.38 -29.64 16.70
CA LYS A 415 -33.26 -29.10 17.51
C LYS A 415 -31.99 -28.96 16.68
N LEU A 416 -31.25 -27.89 16.93
CA LEU A 416 -29.96 -27.67 16.30
C LEU A 416 -28.90 -28.65 16.86
N GLU A 417 -28.34 -29.47 16.00
CA GLU A 417 -27.14 -30.27 16.25
C GLU A 417 -26.01 -29.70 15.40
N VAL A 418 -24.76 -29.65 15.93
CA VAL A 418 -23.62 -29.07 15.23
C VAL A 418 -22.44 -30.04 15.29
N ASP A 419 -21.90 -30.41 14.12
CA ASP A 419 -20.60 -31.07 14.05
C ASP A 419 -19.48 -30.02 14.09
N TRP A 420 -18.71 -30.10 15.17
CA TRP A 420 -17.60 -29.18 15.46
C TRP A 420 -16.26 -29.65 14.94
N THR A 421 -16.15 -30.87 14.44
CA THR A 421 -14.87 -31.53 14.12
C THR A 421 -13.99 -30.69 13.21
N ARG A 422 -14.57 -30.12 12.16
CA ARG A 422 -13.85 -29.22 11.24
C ARG A 422 -13.48 -27.90 11.92
N PHE A 423 -14.43 -27.29 12.63
CA PHE A 423 -14.26 -26.01 13.28
C PHE A 423 -13.18 -26.01 14.37
N ASP A 424 -13.14 -27.09 15.18
CA ASP A 424 -12.11 -27.23 16.22
C ASP A 424 -10.70 -27.38 15.64
N ARG A 425 -10.55 -28.08 14.50
CA ARG A 425 -9.27 -28.15 13.77
C ARG A 425 -8.82 -26.77 13.26
N ILE A 426 -9.75 -25.96 12.79
CA ILE A 426 -9.49 -24.60 12.33
C ILE A 426 -9.08 -23.69 13.49
N ILE A 427 -9.76 -23.77 14.64
CA ILE A 427 -9.37 -23.05 15.85
C ILE A 427 -7.94 -23.42 16.28
N ALA A 428 -7.59 -24.71 16.22
CA ALA A 428 -6.23 -25.17 16.52
C ALA A 428 -5.21 -24.57 15.53
N ALA A 429 -5.50 -24.63 14.23
CA ALA A 429 -4.66 -24.03 13.21
C ALA A 429 -4.54 -22.50 13.35
N ALA A 430 -5.62 -21.80 13.68
CA ALA A 430 -5.58 -20.35 13.92
C ALA A 430 -4.64 -19.95 15.07
N LYS A 431 -4.52 -20.78 16.09
CA LYS A 431 -3.52 -20.59 17.17
C LYS A 431 -2.10 -20.91 16.70
N GLU A 432 -1.94 -22.05 16.01
CA GLU A 432 -0.65 -22.50 15.46
C GLU A 432 -0.04 -21.44 14.55
N TYR A 433 -0.82 -20.92 13.61
CA TYR A 433 -0.40 -19.90 12.64
C TYR A 433 -0.57 -18.45 13.13
N ARG A 434 -0.89 -18.24 14.42
CA ARG A 434 -0.99 -16.91 15.06
C ARG A 434 -1.91 -15.97 14.33
N ALA A 435 -3.09 -16.45 13.94
CA ALA A 435 -4.07 -15.67 13.19
C ALA A 435 -4.36 -14.31 13.82
N THR A 436 -4.39 -13.26 13.00
CA THR A 436 -4.76 -11.90 13.41
C THR A 436 -6.26 -11.65 13.23
N ALA A 437 -6.91 -12.41 12.35
CA ALA A 437 -8.35 -12.38 12.12
C ALA A 437 -8.85 -13.73 11.63
N LEU A 438 -10.10 -14.05 11.96
CA LEU A 438 -10.87 -15.19 11.44
C LEU A 438 -12.18 -14.65 10.90
N THR A 439 -12.44 -14.86 9.63
CA THR A 439 -13.73 -14.52 9.05
C THR A 439 -14.59 -15.77 8.95
N LEU A 440 -15.77 -15.67 9.52
CA LEU A 440 -16.70 -16.79 9.69
C LEU A 440 -17.88 -16.66 8.73
N GLY A 441 -18.35 -17.79 8.22
CA GLY A 441 -19.63 -17.92 7.52
C GLY A 441 -20.80 -18.10 8.50
N PRO A 442 -21.99 -18.53 7.95
CA PRO A 442 -22.22 -18.66 6.53
C PRO A 442 -22.37 -17.30 5.85
N MET A 443 -21.81 -17.17 4.65
CA MET A 443 -22.08 -16.01 3.79
C MET A 443 -23.32 -16.32 2.96
N PHE A 444 -24.35 -15.49 3.09
CA PHE A 444 -25.63 -15.67 2.43
C PHE A 444 -25.72 -15.06 1.04
N GLY A 445 -24.77 -14.25 0.65
CA GLY A 445 -24.70 -13.69 -0.68
C GLY A 445 -23.52 -12.73 -0.88
N GLY A 446 -23.42 -12.19 -2.08
CA GLY A 446 -22.38 -11.20 -2.46
C GLY A 446 -22.78 -10.47 -3.73
N GLY A 447 -22.28 -9.23 -3.88
CA GLY A 447 -22.78 -8.24 -4.83
C GLY A 447 -22.09 -8.13 -6.17
N CYS A 448 -20.98 -8.82 -6.43
CA CYS A 448 -20.26 -8.70 -7.69
C CYS A 448 -20.90 -9.44 -8.87
N GLY A 449 -22.16 -9.12 -9.21
CA GLY A 449 -22.86 -9.62 -10.40
C GLY A 449 -23.69 -10.90 -10.17
N GLU A 450 -24.45 -11.32 -11.19
CA GLU A 450 -25.44 -12.41 -11.11
C GLU A 450 -24.89 -13.80 -10.76
N GLY A 451 -23.59 -14.01 -10.79
CA GLY A 451 -22.95 -15.24 -10.34
C GLY A 451 -23.08 -15.50 -8.83
N TRP A 452 -23.43 -14.50 -8.06
CA TRP A 452 -23.55 -14.53 -6.60
C TRP A 452 -25.01 -14.46 -6.16
N LYS A 453 -25.82 -15.38 -6.65
CA LYS A 453 -27.20 -15.51 -6.14
C LYS A 453 -27.17 -15.78 -4.64
N PRO A 454 -28.02 -15.11 -3.85
CA PRO A 454 -28.08 -15.34 -2.41
C PRO A 454 -28.29 -16.83 -2.11
N ARG A 455 -27.36 -17.42 -1.35
CA ARG A 455 -27.52 -18.79 -0.83
C ARG A 455 -28.46 -18.73 0.38
N LEU A 456 -29.73 -18.66 0.12
CA LEU A 456 -30.74 -18.40 1.13
C LEU A 456 -31.16 -19.66 1.92
N LYS A 457 -30.36 -20.76 1.91
CA LYS A 457 -30.67 -21.98 2.66
C LYS A 457 -29.75 -22.17 3.86
N PHE A 458 -30.33 -22.32 5.01
CA PHE A 458 -29.64 -22.65 6.25
C PHE A 458 -30.43 -23.78 6.96
N VAL A 459 -29.78 -24.93 7.18
CA VAL A 459 -30.36 -26.15 7.82
C VAL A 459 -31.76 -26.54 7.31
N GLY A 460 -32.00 -26.31 6.02
CA GLY A 460 -33.28 -26.65 5.39
C GLY A 460 -34.27 -25.49 5.27
N PHE A 461 -34.02 -24.38 5.97
CA PHE A 461 -34.89 -23.19 5.86
C PHE A 461 -34.44 -22.29 4.70
N GLU A 462 -35.36 -21.62 4.05
CA GLU A 462 -35.06 -20.45 3.23
C GLU A 462 -34.71 -19.31 4.19
N ALA A 463 -33.45 -18.91 4.15
CA ALA A 463 -32.91 -17.87 5.06
C ALA A 463 -33.72 -16.59 4.95
N LEU A 464 -34.14 -16.04 6.09
CA LEU A 464 -34.91 -14.80 6.24
C LEU A 464 -36.37 -14.82 5.71
N ALA A 465 -36.79 -15.83 4.98
CA ALA A 465 -38.17 -15.96 4.52
C ALA A 465 -38.96 -16.94 5.37
N ASP A 466 -38.30 -17.92 5.97
CA ASP A 466 -38.92 -18.98 6.76
C ASP A 466 -38.89 -18.58 8.25
N PRO A 467 -40.03 -18.59 8.96
CA PRO A 467 -40.06 -18.29 10.40
C PRO A 467 -39.19 -19.23 11.26
N GLY A 468 -38.93 -20.44 10.76
CA GLY A 468 -38.08 -21.42 11.46
C GLY A 468 -36.58 -21.11 11.42
N PHE A 469 -36.17 -20.15 10.59
CA PHE A 469 -34.74 -19.81 10.42
C PHE A 469 -34.08 -19.17 11.68
N ASP A 470 -34.83 -18.30 12.38
CA ASP A 470 -34.23 -17.41 13.37
C ASP A 470 -33.64 -18.14 14.57
N ALA A 471 -34.39 -19.00 15.20
CA ALA A 471 -33.97 -19.68 16.44
C ALA A 471 -32.67 -20.55 16.24
N PRO A 472 -32.61 -21.42 15.23
CA PRO A 472 -31.36 -22.16 14.97
C PRO A 472 -30.15 -21.27 14.61
N TYR A 473 -30.38 -20.18 13.91
CA TYR A 473 -29.28 -19.26 13.54
C TYR A 473 -28.75 -18.50 14.75
N VAL A 474 -29.62 -17.98 15.63
CA VAL A 474 -29.27 -17.37 16.92
C VAL A 474 -28.48 -18.35 17.77
N GLU A 475 -29.00 -19.57 17.94
CA GLU A 475 -28.34 -20.59 18.77
C GLU A 475 -26.97 -21.00 18.23
N LEU A 476 -26.82 -21.12 16.91
CA LEU A 476 -25.54 -21.43 16.29
C LEU A 476 -24.50 -20.35 16.58
N ASN A 477 -24.85 -19.06 16.41
CA ASN A 477 -23.94 -17.96 16.72
C ASN A 477 -23.55 -17.92 18.20
N ARG A 478 -24.48 -18.25 19.09
CA ARG A 478 -24.18 -18.37 20.53
C ARG A 478 -23.13 -19.46 20.80
N GLN A 479 -23.30 -20.64 20.21
CA GLN A 479 -22.37 -21.76 20.41
C GLN A 479 -20.99 -21.48 19.78
N VAL A 480 -20.96 -20.85 18.60
CA VAL A 480 -19.72 -20.42 17.93
C VAL A 480 -18.96 -19.43 18.80
N ALA A 481 -19.62 -18.39 19.30
CA ALA A 481 -18.99 -17.39 20.16
C ALA A 481 -18.45 -18.00 21.45
N GLU A 482 -19.19 -18.94 22.08
CA GLU A 482 -18.74 -19.63 23.28
C GLU A 482 -17.45 -20.44 23.03
N ARG A 483 -17.37 -21.19 21.91
CA ARG A 483 -16.16 -21.91 21.53
C ARG A 483 -14.98 -20.99 21.27
N LEU A 484 -15.20 -19.90 20.53
CA LEU A 484 -14.16 -18.90 20.24
C LEU A 484 -13.67 -18.21 21.53
N ARG A 485 -14.57 -17.92 22.47
CA ARG A 485 -14.24 -17.36 23.79
C ARG A 485 -13.37 -18.31 24.60
N ARG A 486 -13.75 -19.59 24.69
CA ARG A 486 -12.93 -20.62 25.34
C ARG A 486 -11.57 -20.79 24.68
N ALA A 487 -11.48 -20.56 23.37
CA ALA A 487 -10.24 -20.63 22.61
C ALA A 487 -9.37 -19.38 22.75
N GLY A 488 -9.88 -18.25 23.26
CA GLY A 488 -9.20 -16.97 23.31
C GLY A 488 -9.09 -16.29 21.93
N LEU A 489 -10.05 -16.55 21.04
CA LEU A 489 -10.05 -16.05 19.67
C LEU A 489 -11.26 -15.16 19.31
N LEU A 490 -12.17 -14.92 20.26
CA LEU A 490 -13.40 -14.18 19.99
C LEU A 490 -13.15 -12.74 19.51
N ASP A 491 -12.15 -12.05 20.06
CA ASP A 491 -11.77 -10.69 19.69
C ASP A 491 -11.22 -10.59 18.25
N LYS A 492 -10.82 -11.72 17.66
CA LYS A 492 -10.28 -11.85 16.31
C LYS A 492 -11.29 -12.44 15.31
N ALA A 493 -12.50 -12.76 15.76
CA ALA A 493 -13.50 -13.42 14.96
C ALA A 493 -14.55 -12.44 14.44
N TYR A 494 -14.92 -12.60 13.16
CA TYR A 494 -15.84 -11.72 12.45
C TYR A 494 -16.81 -12.60 11.64
N VAL A 495 -18.11 -12.49 11.86
CA VAL A 495 -19.10 -13.08 10.97
C VAL A 495 -19.27 -12.18 9.76
N TYR A 496 -19.15 -12.76 8.58
CA TYR A 496 -19.24 -12.07 7.30
C TYR A 496 -20.49 -12.57 6.54
N PRO A 497 -21.66 -12.00 6.85
CA PRO A 497 -22.93 -12.55 6.36
C PRO A 497 -23.19 -12.25 4.89
N TYR A 498 -22.60 -11.20 4.33
CA TYR A 498 -22.79 -10.78 2.95
C TYR A 498 -21.58 -10.00 2.43
N ASP A 499 -21.27 -10.15 1.15
CA ASP A 499 -20.17 -9.46 0.47
C ASP A 499 -20.70 -8.40 -0.49
N GLU A 500 -20.12 -7.19 -0.48
CA GLU A 500 -20.44 -6.08 -1.38
C GLU A 500 -21.94 -5.88 -1.65
N PRO A 501 -22.77 -5.60 -0.63
CA PRO A 501 -24.23 -5.60 -0.75
C PRO A 501 -24.74 -4.45 -1.63
N GLU A 502 -25.74 -4.75 -2.44
CA GLU A 502 -26.57 -3.75 -3.10
C GLU A 502 -27.65 -3.22 -2.13
N SER A 503 -28.22 -2.04 -2.43
CA SER A 503 -29.23 -1.38 -1.61
C SER A 503 -30.42 -2.26 -1.23
N ASP A 504 -30.87 -3.13 -2.15
CA ASP A 504 -32.03 -4.00 -2.00
C ASP A 504 -31.89 -5.08 -0.92
N TYR A 505 -30.65 -5.30 -0.46
CA TYR A 505 -30.33 -6.32 0.56
C TYR A 505 -30.08 -5.74 1.95
N MET A 506 -30.02 -4.42 2.13
CA MET A 506 -29.64 -3.79 3.39
C MET A 506 -30.54 -4.22 4.57
N ASP A 507 -31.85 -4.26 4.41
CA ASP A 507 -32.77 -4.69 5.48
C ASP A 507 -32.56 -6.16 5.87
N LYS A 508 -32.30 -7.03 4.90
CA LYS A 508 -32.02 -8.45 5.14
C LYS A 508 -30.73 -8.65 5.88
N ILE A 509 -29.69 -7.87 5.51
CA ILE A 509 -28.38 -7.90 6.17
C ILE A 509 -28.50 -7.34 7.58
N ALA A 510 -29.25 -6.24 7.76
CA ALA A 510 -29.53 -5.68 9.07
C ALA A 510 -30.15 -6.73 10.01
N ARG A 511 -31.16 -7.47 9.52
CA ARG A 511 -31.79 -8.57 10.28
C ARG A 511 -30.80 -9.71 10.59
N LEU A 512 -29.93 -10.09 9.66
CA LEU A 512 -28.89 -11.09 9.93
C LEU A 512 -27.95 -10.64 11.05
N CYS A 513 -27.48 -9.39 11.02
CA CYS A 513 -26.66 -8.83 12.08
C CYS A 513 -27.39 -8.81 13.44
N ASP A 514 -28.68 -8.46 13.46
CA ASP A 514 -29.48 -8.50 14.68
C ASP A 514 -29.58 -9.92 15.26
N LEU A 515 -29.80 -10.93 14.44
CA LEU A 515 -29.84 -12.34 14.87
C LEU A 515 -28.47 -12.82 15.38
N ILE A 516 -27.37 -12.41 14.74
CA ILE A 516 -26.02 -12.71 15.21
C ILE A 516 -25.81 -12.11 16.61
N HIS A 517 -26.13 -10.83 16.80
CA HIS A 517 -25.94 -10.15 18.09
C HIS A 517 -26.94 -10.61 19.16
N GLN A 518 -28.13 -11.07 18.78
CA GLN A 518 -29.07 -11.74 19.70
C GLN A 518 -28.46 -13.02 20.28
N GLY A 519 -27.76 -13.82 19.45
CA GLY A 519 -27.07 -15.02 19.91
C GLY A 519 -25.76 -14.73 20.62
N ALA A 520 -24.99 -13.73 20.15
CA ALA A 520 -23.67 -13.40 20.62
C ALA A 520 -23.39 -11.89 20.48
N PRO A 521 -23.72 -11.08 21.51
CA PRO A 521 -23.59 -9.60 21.44
C PRO A 521 -22.16 -9.11 21.22
N ASP A 522 -21.16 -9.89 21.62
CA ASP A 522 -19.73 -9.60 21.51
C ASP A 522 -19.04 -10.23 20.26
N LEU A 523 -19.79 -10.94 19.42
CA LEU A 523 -19.30 -11.47 18.17
C LEU A 523 -19.41 -10.40 17.07
N LYS A 524 -18.26 -10.03 16.48
CA LYS A 524 -18.21 -8.95 15.51
C LYS A 524 -18.84 -9.35 14.18
N THR A 525 -19.51 -8.39 13.55
CA THR A 525 -20.03 -8.50 12.18
C THR A 525 -19.18 -7.68 11.24
N LEU A 526 -18.90 -8.22 10.07
CA LEU A 526 -18.01 -7.63 9.06
C LEU A 526 -18.79 -7.36 7.76
N MET A 527 -18.50 -6.24 7.10
CA MET A 527 -19.11 -5.87 5.83
C MET A 527 -18.14 -5.19 4.89
N THR A 528 -18.12 -5.61 3.62
CA THR A 528 -17.37 -4.97 2.53
C THR A 528 -18.25 -3.94 1.85
N THR A 529 -18.23 -2.72 2.33
CA THR A 529 -18.91 -1.56 1.72
C THR A 529 -18.37 -0.28 2.35
N ASP A 530 -18.54 0.86 1.67
CA ASP A 530 -18.29 2.13 2.33
C ASP A 530 -19.41 2.45 3.34
N PRO A 531 -19.09 3.13 4.47
CA PRO A 531 -20.07 3.41 5.51
C PRO A 531 -21.22 4.34 5.07
N ALA A 532 -21.05 5.14 4.01
CA ALA A 532 -22.14 6.00 3.52
C ALA A 532 -23.24 5.15 2.87
N THR A 533 -22.86 4.23 1.97
CA THR A 533 -23.75 3.23 1.38
C THR A 533 -24.31 2.31 2.45
N GLY A 534 -23.49 1.91 3.42
CA GLY A 534 -23.88 1.05 4.55
C GLY A 534 -24.66 1.75 5.66
N LYS A 535 -25.08 3.00 5.50
CA LYS A 535 -25.79 3.76 6.55
C LYS A 535 -26.97 3.05 7.19
N PRO A 536 -27.80 2.27 6.46
CA PRO A 536 -28.86 1.46 7.07
C PRO A 536 -28.38 0.38 8.05
N LEU A 537 -27.09 0.02 7.99
CA LEU A 537 -26.44 -0.98 8.84
C LEU A 537 -25.71 -0.39 10.04
N TRP A 538 -25.77 0.93 10.26
CA TRP A 538 -25.12 1.57 11.40
C TRP A 538 -25.70 1.06 12.73
N GLY A 539 -24.80 0.78 13.69
CA GLY A 539 -25.16 0.15 14.95
C GLY A 539 -25.43 -1.36 14.89
N LYS A 540 -25.31 -1.95 13.70
CA LYS A 540 -25.49 -3.41 13.46
C LYS A 540 -24.23 -4.06 12.95
N VAL A 541 -23.50 -3.41 12.04
CA VAL A 541 -22.16 -3.81 11.59
C VAL A 541 -21.13 -3.18 12.51
N THR A 542 -20.17 -3.99 12.97
CA THR A 542 -19.13 -3.59 13.90
C THR A 542 -17.74 -3.46 13.27
N ALA A 543 -17.57 -3.95 12.04
CA ALA A 543 -16.34 -3.83 11.28
C ALA A 543 -16.63 -3.56 9.80
N TRP A 544 -16.02 -2.51 9.26
CA TRP A 544 -16.22 -2.04 7.90
C TRP A 544 -14.96 -2.25 7.08
N ILE A 545 -15.05 -3.02 6.00
CA ILE A 545 -13.99 -3.15 5.01
C ILE A 545 -14.28 -2.17 3.88
N ILE A 546 -13.52 -1.09 3.83
CA ILE A 546 -13.75 0.03 2.92
C ILE A 546 -12.80 -0.06 1.73
N PRO A 547 -13.31 -0.09 0.49
CA PRO A 547 -12.46 0.02 -0.69
C PRO A 547 -11.56 1.27 -0.60
N SER A 548 -10.29 1.13 -0.96
CA SER A 548 -9.32 2.23 -0.85
C SER A 548 -9.72 3.46 -1.67
N SER A 549 -10.53 3.27 -2.69
CA SER A 549 -11.13 4.33 -3.50
C SER A 549 -12.32 5.05 -2.84
N SER A 550 -12.86 4.51 -1.74
CA SER A 550 -14.06 5.05 -1.06
C SER A 550 -13.78 5.49 0.39
N LEU A 551 -12.50 5.69 0.73
CA LEU A 551 -12.12 6.14 2.07
C LEU A 551 -12.57 7.59 2.31
N GLN A 552 -13.34 7.78 3.38
CA GLN A 552 -13.92 9.07 3.79
C GLN A 552 -13.48 9.38 5.24
N PRO A 553 -12.50 10.29 5.45
CA PRO A 553 -11.90 10.51 6.78
C PRO A 553 -12.91 10.82 7.86
N ASP A 554 -13.84 11.74 7.59
CA ASP A 554 -14.80 12.20 8.59
C ASP A 554 -15.77 11.06 8.97
N LEU A 555 -16.22 10.29 7.98
CA LEU A 555 -17.11 9.17 8.20
C LEU A 555 -16.40 8.01 8.90
N ILE A 556 -15.14 7.75 8.55
CA ILE A 556 -14.29 6.79 9.26
C ILE A 556 -14.12 7.19 10.71
N ALA A 557 -13.83 8.48 10.97
CA ALA A 557 -13.69 8.99 12.34
C ALA A 557 -15.00 8.87 13.12
N GLU A 558 -16.14 9.13 12.51
CA GLU A 558 -17.47 8.96 13.11
C GLU A 558 -17.72 7.50 13.50
N ARG A 559 -17.50 6.56 12.58
CA ARG A 559 -17.69 5.13 12.86
C ARG A 559 -16.76 4.62 13.95
N ARG A 560 -15.50 5.02 13.92
CA ARG A 560 -14.55 4.66 14.98
C ARG A 560 -14.94 5.25 16.35
N LYS A 561 -15.46 6.48 16.38
CA LYS A 561 -16.00 7.09 17.61
C LYS A 561 -17.23 6.33 18.14
N ALA A 562 -18.01 5.72 17.25
CA ALA A 562 -19.13 4.83 17.62
C ALA A 562 -18.67 3.45 18.10
N GLY A 563 -17.37 3.12 18.00
CA GLY A 563 -16.79 1.84 18.44
C GLY A 563 -16.58 0.83 17.32
N ASP A 564 -16.85 1.20 16.07
CA ASP A 564 -16.65 0.31 14.92
C ASP A 564 -15.16 0.17 14.57
N GLU A 565 -14.77 -0.98 14.07
CA GLU A 565 -13.48 -1.18 13.43
C GLU A 565 -13.55 -0.79 11.94
N VAL A 566 -12.48 -0.22 11.44
CA VAL A 566 -12.32 0.07 10.01
C VAL A 566 -11.12 -0.68 9.47
N TRP A 567 -11.29 -1.28 8.31
CA TRP A 567 -10.28 -1.97 7.54
C TRP A 567 -10.21 -1.39 6.14
N VAL A 568 -9.05 -1.45 5.50
CA VAL A 568 -8.88 -1.00 4.12
C VAL A 568 -8.92 -2.20 3.17
N TYR A 569 -9.60 -2.04 2.05
CA TYR A 569 -9.66 -3.04 1.01
C TYR A 569 -8.85 -2.61 -0.20
N ASN A 570 -7.81 -3.37 -0.52
CA ASN A 570 -7.04 -3.19 -1.75
C ASN A 570 -7.20 -4.41 -2.65
N MET A 571 -7.67 -4.15 -3.82
CA MET A 571 -8.05 -5.18 -4.78
C MET A 571 -6.91 -5.71 -5.60
N THR A 572 -5.85 -4.92 -5.78
CA THR A 572 -5.01 -5.19 -6.94
C THR A 572 -3.86 -6.12 -6.62
N ALA A 573 -2.98 -5.81 -5.71
CA ALA A 573 -1.73 -6.56 -5.47
C ALA A 573 -1.15 -7.17 -6.77
N ALA A 574 -1.31 -6.45 -7.90
CA ALA A 574 -1.04 -6.93 -9.26
C ALA A 574 0.43 -6.72 -9.64
N ILE A 575 0.94 -7.51 -10.58
CA ILE A 575 2.28 -7.33 -11.14
C ILE A 575 2.41 -5.97 -11.82
N GLU A 576 1.35 -5.49 -12.47
CA GLU A 576 1.32 -4.20 -13.16
C GLU A 576 1.46 -2.99 -12.22
N ALA A 577 1.11 -3.13 -10.95
CA ALA A 577 1.25 -2.06 -9.98
C ALA A 577 2.73 -1.78 -9.66
N SER A 578 3.04 -0.53 -9.29
CA SER A 578 4.37 -0.19 -8.76
C SER A 578 4.71 -1.09 -7.58
N PRO A 579 5.92 -1.68 -7.51
CA PRO A 579 6.34 -2.47 -6.36
C PRO A 579 6.18 -1.74 -5.04
N LEU A 580 6.50 -0.45 -5.00
CA LEU A 580 6.32 0.42 -3.83
C LEU A 580 4.85 0.45 -3.34
N ALA A 581 3.88 0.44 -4.25
CA ALA A 581 2.46 0.49 -3.90
C ALA A 581 2.02 -0.69 -3.01
N HIS A 582 2.66 -1.85 -3.14
CA HIS A 582 2.35 -3.03 -2.31
C HIS A 582 2.74 -2.82 -0.83
N ARG A 583 3.86 -2.16 -0.58
CA ARG A 583 4.28 -1.77 0.77
C ARG A 583 3.43 -0.64 1.34
N LEU A 584 3.10 0.35 0.51
CA LEU A 584 2.35 1.54 0.93
C LEU A 584 0.87 1.27 1.23
N TYR A 585 0.37 0.12 0.89
CA TYR A 585 -0.98 -0.29 1.26
C TYR A 585 -1.23 -0.23 2.78
N MET A 586 -0.28 -0.69 3.60
CA MET A 586 -0.36 -0.63 5.06
C MET A 586 -0.20 0.80 5.59
N TRP A 587 0.54 1.64 4.89
CA TRP A 587 0.64 3.05 5.22
C TRP A 587 -0.67 3.81 5.02
N ARG A 588 -1.47 3.41 4.02
CA ARG A 588 -2.84 3.93 3.85
C ARG A 588 -3.72 3.54 5.04
N ALA A 589 -3.61 2.30 5.51
CA ALA A 589 -4.30 1.88 6.73
C ALA A 589 -3.86 2.71 7.96
N LEU A 590 -2.56 2.98 8.10
CA LEU A 590 -2.04 3.90 9.14
C LEU A 590 -2.64 5.30 9.03
N ARG A 591 -2.81 5.83 7.81
CA ARG A 591 -3.33 7.18 7.57
C ARG A 591 -4.76 7.36 8.06
N VAL A 592 -5.60 6.36 7.92
CA VAL A 592 -7.00 6.36 8.39
C VAL A 592 -7.16 5.68 9.75
N ASP A 593 -6.06 5.28 10.38
CA ASP A 593 -6.04 4.55 11.65
C ASP A 593 -6.92 3.29 11.60
N ALA A 594 -6.83 2.55 10.49
CA ALA A 594 -7.54 1.29 10.30
C ALA A 594 -6.89 0.16 11.10
N ALA A 595 -7.68 -0.81 11.52
CA ALA A 595 -7.23 -1.98 12.27
C ALA A 595 -6.50 -3.00 11.39
N GLY A 596 -6.75 -2.98 10.07
CA GLY A 596 -6.19 -3.96 9.15
C GLY A 596 -6.66 -3.80 7.72
N GLY A 597 -6.60 -4.89 6.95
CA GLY A 597 -7.03 -4.89 5.56
C GLY A 597 -7.39 -6.25 5.00
N LEU A 598 -8.05 -6.20 3.84
CA LEU A 598 -8.48 -7.35 3.08
C LEU A 598 -7.73 -7.44 1.75
N LEU A 599 -7.35 -8.67 1.40
CA LEU A 599 -6.93 -9.09 0.07
C LEU A 599 -7.87 -10.23 -0.36
N TRP A 600 -8.62 -10.01 -1.43
CA TRP A 600 -9.73 -10.92 -1.78
C TRP A 600 -9.28 -12.32 -2.24
N ASN A 601 -8.04 -12.52 -2.63
CA ASN A 601 -7.44 -13.84 -2.82
C ASN A 601 -5.91 -13.78 -2.78
N SER A 602 -5.27 -14.91 -2.58
CA SER A 602 -3.80 -15.09 -2.60
C SER A 602 -3.30 -16.06 -3.65
N CYS A 603 -4.21 -16.82 -4.30
CA CYS A 603 -3.88 -17.87 -5.25
C CYS A 603 -4.96 -18.02 -6.35
N TRP A 604 -5.39 -16.86 -6.94
CA TRP A 604 -6.41 -16.86 -7.98
C TRP A 604 -5.84 -17.26 -9.33
N TRP A 605 -5.45 -18.53 -9.46
CA TRP A 605 -4.92 -19.13 -10.69
C TRP A 605 -6.06 -19.72 -11.55
N ASN A 606 -7.11 -18.96 -11.71
CA ASN A 606 -8.34 -19.46 -12.32
C ASN A 606 -8.12 -19.87 -13.78
N LYS A 607 -8.11 -21.18 -14.05
CA LYS A 607 -7.98 -21.82 -15.36
C LYS A 607 -6.67 -21.56 -16.14
N ILE A 608 -5.70 -20.85 -15.57
CA ILE A 608 -4.43 -20.56 -16.25
C ILE A 608 -3.27 -20.86 -15.29
N ASN A 609 -2.23 -21.52 -15.82
CA ASN A 609 -0.99 -21.74 -15.06
C ASN A 609 -0.27 -20.40 -14.86
N PRO A 610 -0.07 -19.92 -13.61
CA PRO A 610 0.54 -18.60 -13.35
C PRO A 610 2.01 -18.52 -13.78
N TRP A 611 2.69 -19.65 -14.00
CA TRP A 611 4.05 -19.67 -14.55
C TRP A 611 4.10 -19.40 -16.04
N GLU A 612 3.03 -19.75 -16.77
CA GLU A 612 2.91 -19.57 -18.22
C GLU A 612 2.20 -18.27 -18.60
N ASN A 613 1.24 -17.85 -17.77
CA ASN A 613 0.55 -16.58 -17.90
C ASN A 613 0.01 -16.14 -16.52
N PRO A 614 0.53 -15.08 -15.92
CA PRO A 614 0.06 -14.60 -14.62
C PRO A 614 -1.32 -13.92 -14.68
N THR A 615 -1.91 -13.73 -15.85
CA THR A 615 -3.25 -13.18 -16.01
C THR A 615 -4.27 -14.29 -15.97
N SER A 616 -5.18 -14.27 -14.98
CA SER A 616 -6.25 -15.27 -14.91
C SER A 616 -7.28 -15.08 -16.02
N ALA A 617 -8.00 -16.18 -16.34
CA ALA A 617 -9.10 -16.09 -17.31
C ALA A 617 -10.13 -15.04 -16.88
N PRO A 618 -10.72 -14.28 -17.83
CA PRO A 618 -11.75 -13.31 -17.53
C PRO A 618 -12.98 -13.98 -16.88
N VAL A 619 -13.65 -13.22 -16.03
CA VAL A 619 -14.89 -13.67 -15.38
C VAL A 619 -16.07 -12.86 -15.88
N ALA A 620 -17.23 -13.52 -15.98
CA ALA A 620 -18.47 -12.83 -16.32
C ALA A 620 -18.90 -11.97 -15.13
N VAL A 621 -19.23 -10.72 -15.40
CA VAL A 621 -19.71 -9.74 -14.42
C VAL A 621 -20.94 -9.00 -14.95
N GLY A 622 -21.69 -8.39 -14.05
CA GLY A 622 -22.93 -7.67 -14.36
C GLY A 622 -24.17 -8.52 -14.12
N ARG A 623 -25.32 -7.87 -13.92
CA ARG A 623 -26.59 -8.53 -13.60
C ARG A 623 -27.09 -9.47 -14.71
N ASP A 624 -26.65 -9.22 -15.94
CA ASP A 624 -26.99 -10.03 -17.12
C ASP A 624 -25.92 -11.09 -17.45
N GLY A 625 -24.82 -11.13 -16.69
CA GLY A 625 -23.69 -12.05 -16.91
C GLY A 625 -22.96 -11.86 -18.24
N LYS A 626 -23.21 -10.78 -18.98
CA LYS A 626 -22.63 -10.53 -20.33
C LYS A 626 -21.35 -9.69 -20.30
N GLY A 627 -21.12 -8.94 -19.22
CA GLY A 627 -19.86 -8.23 -19.03
C GLY A 627 -18.71 -9.19 -18.79
N LEU A 628 -17.51 -8.90 -19.32
CA LEU A 628 -16.31 -9.61 -19.01
C LEU A 628 -15.35 -8.70 -18.23
N TYR A 629 -14.92 -9.16 -17.05
CA TYR A 629 -13.91 -8.51 -16.26
C TYR A 629 -12.57 -9.20 -16.49
N HIS A 630 -11.60 -8.44 -16.99
CA HIS A 630 -10.22 -8.88 -17.17
C HIS A 630 -9.42 -8.46 -15.94
N TYR A 631 -8.84 -9.42 -15.26
CA TYR A 631 -7.95 -9.17 -14.14
C TYR A 631 -6.62 -8.58 -14.62
N GLN A 632 -5.97 -7.80 -13.77
CA GLN A 632 -4.59 -7.39 -13.99
C GLN A 632 -3.65 -8.60 -13.82
N ALA A 633 -2.50 -8.59 -14.49
CA ALA A 633 -1.50 -9.65 -14.32
C ALA A 633 -1.14 -9.85 -12.84
N GLY A 634 -1.24 -11.09 -12.36
CA GLY A 634 -0.97 -11.46 -10.98
C GLY A 634 -1.96 -10.94 -9.92
N GLN A 635 -3.06 -10.27 -10.33
CA GLN A 635 -4.07 -9.78 -9.39
C GLN A 635 -4.62 -10.94 -8.54
N ALA A 636 -4.69 -10.74 -7.22
CA ALA A 636 -5.14 -11.75 -6.26
C ALA A 636 -4.33 -13.05 -6.27
N SER A 637 -3.08 -13.00 -6.71
CA SER A 637 -2.15 -14.14 -6.71
C SER A 637 -0.82 -13.70 -6.10
N LEU A 638 -0.60 -14.03 -4.83
CA LEU A 638 0.61 -13.69 -4.08
C LEU A 638 1.63 -14.84 -4.06
N PHE A 639 1.23 -15.98 -4.62
CA PHE A 639 2.03 -17.19 -4.68
C PHE A 639 1.98 -17.80 -6.07
N TYR A 640 2.94 -18.65 -6.33
CA TYR A 640 2.97 -19.59 -7.44
C TYR A 640 2.96 -21.01 -6.88
N PRO A 641 2.36 -21.98 -7.58
CA PRO A 641 2.46 -23.38 -7.16
C PRO A 641 3.91 -23.86 -7.32
N ALA A 642 4.34 -24.78 -6.46
CA ALA A 642 5.64 -25.42 -6.65
C ALA A 642 5.70 -26.13 -8.00
N LEU A 643 6.83 -26.01 -8.71
CA LEU A 643 6.99 -26.61 -10.05
C LEU A 643 6.89 -28.14 -10.04
N ASP A 644 7.25 -28.78 -8.91
CA ASP A 644 7.17 -30.23 -8.70
C ASP A 644 5.79 -30.70 -8.20
N GLY A 645 4.87 -29.79 -7.90
CA GLY A 645 3.55 -30.06 -7.32
C GLY A 645 3.59 -30.66 -5.91
N LYS A 646 4.69 -30.51 -5.16
CA LYS A 646 4.89 -31.09 -3.83
C LYS A 646 5.50 -30.14 -2.82
N GLY A 647 6.37 -29.24 -3.27
CA GLY A 647 7.06 -28.26 -2.42
C GLY A 647 6.15 -27.16 -1.86
N PRO A 648 6.71 -26.23 -1.07
CA PRO A 648 5.97 -25.07 -0.58
C PRO A 648 5.52 -24.17 -1.72
N LEU A 649 4.53 -23.31 -1.45
CA LEU A 649 4.15 -22.24 -2.36
C LEU A 649 5.32 -21.28 -2.57
N VAL A 650 5.58 -20.93 -3.83
CA VAL A 650 6.63 -19.97 -4.18
C VAL A 650 6.10 -18.55 -4.01
N PRO A 651 6.69 -17.72 -3.15
CA PRO A 651 6.20 -16.37 -2.93
C PRO A 651 6.47 -15.46 -4.14
N ALA A 652 5.53 -14.58 -4.43
CA ALA A 652 5.77 -13.44 -5.31
C ALA A 652 6.59 -12.36 -4.59
N LEU A 653 7.39 -11.59 -5.32
CA LEU A 653 8.11 -10.42 -4.73
C LEU A 653 7.15 -9.45 -4.03
N ARG A 654 5.93 -9.32 -4.55
CA ARG A 654 4.86 -8.49 -3.98
C ARG A 654 4.48 -8.89 -2.55
N LEU A 655 4.52 -10.18 -2.24
CA LEU A 655 4.23 -10.69 -0.90
C LEU A 655 5.28 -10.24 0.12
N LEU A 656 6.57 -10.21 -0.27
CA LEU A 656 7.63 -9.70 0.60
C LEU A 656 7.48 -8.19 0.85
N LEU A 657 7.06 -7.43 -0.17
CA LEU A 657 6.78 -6.00 -0.03
C LEU A 657 5.56 -5.73 0.87
N ILE A 658 4.51 -6.55 0.76
CA ILE A 658 3.35 -6.51 1.66
C ILE A 658 3.81 -6.80 3.10
N ARG A 659 4.65 -7.82 3.32
CA ARG A 659 5.24 -8.12 4.64
C ARG A 659 5.99 -6.91 5.20
N GLN A 660 6.85 -6.25 4.41
CA GLN A 660 7.56 -5.04 4.85
C GLN A 660 6.57 -3.93 5.26
N GLY A 661 5.47 -3.77 4.52
CA GLY A 661 4.40 -2.83 4.89
C GLY A 661 3.74 -3.19 6.23
N VAL A 662 3.49 -4.47 6.51
CA VAL A 662 2.98 -4.94 7.83
C VAL A 662 4.00 -4.64 8.93
N GLU A 663 5.30 -4.83 8.67
CA GLU A 663 6.35 -4.51 9.64
C GLU A 663 6.48 -3.01 9.91
N ASP A 664 6.32 -2.17 8.89
CA ASP A 664 6.23 -0.72 9.05
C ASP A 664 5.03 -0.33 9.92
N PHE A 665 3.86 -0.96 9.67
CA PHE A 665 2.65 -0.76 10.46
C PHE A 665 2.87 -1.13 11.93
N ASP A 666 3.43 -2.30 12.18
CA ASP A 666 3.72 -2.79 13.52
C ASP A 666 4.74 -1.88 14.25
N THR A 667 5.80 -1.47 13.56
CA THR A 667 6.84 -0.60 14.14
C THR A 667 6.27 0.76 14.56
N LEU A 668 5.46 1.41 13.72
CA LEU A 668 4.85 2.69 14.07
C LEU A 668 3.76 2.54 15.15
N THR A 669 3.08 1.41 15.19
CA THR A 669 2.11 1.08 16.25
C THR A 669 2.82 0.91 17.60
N GLU A 670 3.93 0.19 17.63
CA GLU A 670 4.76 0.04 18.83
C GLU A 670 5.37 1.37 19.29
N LEU A 671 5.85 2.20 18.34
CA LEU A 671 6.33 3.55 18.66
C LEU A 671 5.23 4.41 19.26
N THR A 672 4.03 4.35 18.70
CA THR A 672 2.86 5.07 19.21
C THR A 672 2.53 4.62 20.64
N ALA A 673 2.59 3.33 20.92
CA ALA A 673 2.39 2.77 22.26
C ALA A 673 3.51 3.20 23.23
N ALA A 674 4.76 3.21 22.79
CA ALA A 674 5.90 3.70 23.58
C ALA A 674 5.75 5.18 23.93
N TRP A 675 5.32 6.02 23.00
CA TRP A 675 5.04 7.44 23.26
C TRP A 675 3.88 7.63 24.24
N ARG A 676 2.80 6.84 24.16
CA ARG A 676 1.71 6.88 25.13
C ARG A 676 2.21 6.56 26.54
N ARG A 677 3.09 5.57 26.69
CA ARG A 677 3.75 5.28 27.99
C ARG A 677 4.63 6.45 28.46
N ALA A 678 5.39 7.05 27.54
CA ALA A 678 6.27 8.18 27.83
C ALA A 678 5.51 9.45 28.25
N LEU A 679 4.28 9.67 27.77
CA LEU A 679 3.44 10.82 28.15
C LEU A 679 3.27 10.96 29.67
N SER A 680 3.26 9.86 30.45
CA SER A 680 3.16 9.90 31.89
C SER A 680 4.29 10.69 32.56
N LYS A 681 5.47 10.73 31.90
CA LYS A 681 6.70 11.41 32.38
C LYS A 681 6.81 12.85 31.85
N LEU A 682 5.96 13.27 30.94
CA LEU A 682 5.97 14.61 30.36
C LEU A 682 5.09 15.57 31.17
N SER A 683 5.21 16.87 30.90
CA SER A 683 4.44 17.92 31.55
C SER A 683 2.93 17.81 31.31
N ALA A 684 2.14 18.48 32.19
CA ALA A 684 0.69 18.57 32.00
C ALA A 684 0.33 19.22 30.63
N THR A 685 1.11 20.21 30.20
CA THR A 685 0.97 20.84 28.89
C THR A 685 1.10 19.83 27.74
N ALA A 686 2.11 18.96 27.79
CA ALA A 686 2.29 17.90 26.78
C ALA A 686 1.09 16.94 26.74
N LYS A 687 0.56 16.56 27.91
CA LYS A 687 -0.59 15.66 28.04
C LYS A 687 -1.88 16.25 27.44
N GLY A 688 -2.05 17.58 27.50
CA GLY A 688 -3.22 18.28 26.97
C GLY A 688 -3.19 18.57 25.48
N THR A 689 -2.10 18.24 24.75
CA THR A 689 -1.90 18.68 23.35
C THR A 689 -2.14 17.60 22.31
N ASP A 690 -2.73 16.50 22.58
CA ASP A 690 -2.87 15.39 21.61
C ASP A 690 -1.53 15.03 20.89
N LEU A 691 -0.44 15.16 21.67
CA LEU A 691 0.94 15.06 21.18
C LEU A 691 1.22 13.78 20.39
N VAL A 692 0.73 12.65 20.88
CA VAL A 692 0.99 11.34 20.26
C VAL A 692 0.33 11.24 18.90
N ALA A 693 -0.90 11.72 18.75
CA ALA A 693 -1.60 11.73 17.46
C ALA A 693 -0.89 12.66 16.46
N LYS A 694 -0.47 13.85 16.89
CA LYS A 694 0.31 14.80 16.08
C LYS A 694 1.65 14.19 15.62
N ALA A 695 2.39 13.57 16.55
CA ALA A 695 3.66 12.94 16.23
C ALA A 695 3.46 11.78 15.24
N ARG A 696 2.48 10.90 15.49
CA ARG A 696 2.15 9.80 14.58
C ARG A 696 1.79 10.30 13.17
N ALA A 697 0.92 11.30 13.07
CA ALA A 697 0.52 11.89 11.80
C ALA A 697 1.71 12.51 11.05
N ALA A 698 2.65 13.13 11.76
CA ALA A 698 3.85 13.73 11.18
C ALA A 698 4.81 12.71 10.56
N TYR A 699 4.85 11.46 11.05
CA TYR A 699 5.64 10.39 10.43
C TYR A 699 4.90 9.72 9.27
N ILE A 700 3.57 9.76 9.25
CA ILE A 700 2.78 9.23 8.13
C ILE A 700 2.78 10.19 6.93
N ALA A 701 2.66 11.49 7.17
CA ALA A 701 2.50 12.50 6.13
C ALA A 701 3.57 12.49 5.03
N PRO A 702 4.87 12.26 5.30
CA PRO A 702 5.88 12.17 4.25
C PRO A 702 5.71 10.99 3.30
N VAL A 703 5.01 9.93 3.74
CA VAL A 703 4.77 8.70 2.97
C VAL A 703 3.40 8.74 2.31
N MET A 704 2.37 9.10 3.08
CA MET A 704 0.98 9.26 2.59
C MET A 704 0.62 10.74 2.61
N LEU A 705 0.78 11.39 1.47
CA LEU A 705 0.55 12.84 1.33
C LEU A 705 -0.91 13.18 1.61
N ASP A 706 -1.82 12.37 1.08
CA ASP A 706 -3.25 12.39 1.40
C ASP A 706 -3.83 10.95 1.38
N LEU A 707 -5.14 10.76 1.28
CA LEU A 707 -5.77 9.44 1.22
C LEU A 707 -5.56 8.71 -0.09
N THR A 708 -5.35 9.44 -1.16
CA THR A 708 -5.24 8.91 -2.53
C THR A 708 -3.82 8.97 -3.06
N THR A 709 -3.01 9.88 -2.52
CA THR A 709 -1.66 10.17 -2.99
C THR A 709 -0.62 9.71 -1.97
N SER A 710 0.34 8.96 -2.43
CA SER A 710 1.52 8.53 -1.67
C SER A 710 2.79 9.06 -2.34
N THR A 711 3.89 9.08 -1.60
CA THR A 711 5.20 9.34 -2.20
C THR A 711 5.55 8.27 -3.25
N THR A 712 6.25 8.68 -4.28
CA THR A 712 6.89 7.79 -5.26
C THR A 712 8.36 7.51 -4.92
N SER A 713 8.90 8.20 -3.91
CA SER A 713 10.29 8.10 -3.48
C SER A 713 10.51 6.90 -2.56
N VAL A 714 11.18 5.88 -3.07
CA VAL A 714 11.64 4.72 -2.28
C VAL A 714 12.59 5.16 -1.18
N ALA A 715 13.54 6.05 -1.49
CA ALA A 715 14.50 6.57 -0.51
C ALA A 715 13.81 7.24 0.69
N ARG A 716 12.68 7.91 0.46
CA ARG A 716 11.90 8.55 1.51
C ARG A 716 11.23 7.53 2.43
N VAL A 717 10.60 6.49 1.85
CA VAL A 717 9.97 5.43 2.63
C VAL A 717 11.01 4.74 3.52
N GLU A 718 12.18 4.44 2.96
CA GLU A 718 13.29 3.85 3.70
C GLU A 718 13.83 4.78 4.81
N ALA A 719 13.96 6.08 4.52
CA ALA A 719 14.38 7.05 5.53
C ALA A 719 13.38 7.15 6.69
N ILE A 720 12.09 7.21 6.41
CA ILE A 720 11.05 7.23 7.45
C ILE A 720 11.04 5.93 8.24
N ARG A 721 11.14 4.76 7.58
CA ARG A 721 11.24 3.47 8.25
C ARG A 721 12.41 3.45 9.26
N GLU A 722 13.58 3.91 8.82
CA GLU A 722 14.76 3.95 9.68
C GLU A 722 14.61 4.94 10.84
N ILE A 723 14.04 6.12 10.59
CA ILE A 723 13.75 7.10 11.63
C ILE A 723 12.78 6.53 12.66
N VAL A 724 11.69 5.91 12.23
CA VAL A 724 10.68 5.30 13.12
C VAL A 724 11.31 4.19 13.97
N GLY A 725 12.15 3.34 13.38
CA GLY A 725 12.89 2.31 14.11
C GLY A 725 13.84 2.89 15.16
N ASN A 726 14.60 3.91 14.80
CA ASN A 726 15.52 4.59 15.73
C ASN A 726 14.78 5.34 16.86
N GLU A 727 13.64 5.95 16.56
CA GLU A 727 12.76 6.56 17.56
C GLU A 727 12.17 5.52 18.52
N LEU A 728 11.73 4.37 17.99
CA LEU A 728 11.22 3.29 18.83
C LEU A 728 12.31 2.76 19.78
N GLU A 729 13.50 2.48 19.25
CA GLU A 729 14.65 2.07 20.09
C GLU A 729 14.96 3.10 21.18
N ALA A 730 14.95 4.40 20.84
CA ALA A 730 15.17 5.49 21.79
C ALA A 730 13.99 5.66 22.79
N ALA A 731 12.76 5.44 22.39
CA ALA A 731 11.57 5.62 23.21
C ALA A 731 11.47 4.61 24.37
N THR A 732 12.18 3.48 24.27
CA THR A 732 12.25 2.46 25.35
C THR A 732 13.18 2.86 26.50
N THR A 733 14.00 3.92 26.33
CA THR A 733 15.02 4.35 27.31
C THR A 733 14.74 5.75 27.86
N ALA A 734 15.26 6.02 29.07
CA ALA A 734 15.18 7.35 29.71
C ALA A 734 16.27 8.29 29.16
N PRO A 735 16.06 9.62 29.20
CA PRO A 735 14.82 10.32 29.58
C PRO A 735 13.73 10.25 28.49
N ALA A 736 12.45 10.51 28.86
CA ALA A 736 11.36 10.55 27.89
C ALA A 736 11.51 11.77 26.96
N VAL A 737 11.51 11.53 25.66
CA VAL A 737 11.50 12.55 24.61
C VAL A 737 10.61 12.04 23.47
N ILE A 738 9.74 12.93 22.98
CA ILE A 738 8.94 12.71 21.76
C ILE A 738 9.29 13.83 20.81
N ALA A 739 9.90 13.50 19.67
CA ALA A 739 10.28 14.43 18.62
C ALA A 739 9.59 14.05 17.30
N TYR A 740 9.18 15.02 16.51
CA TYR A 740 8.53 14.77 15.23
C TYR A 740 8.76 15.92 14.25
N PRO A 741 8.82 15.62 12.95
CA PRO A 741 8.95 16.66 11.93
C PRO A 741 7.67 17.47 11.82
N ILE A 742 7.80 18.80 11.66
CA ILE A 742 6.68 19.70 11.36
C ILE A 742 7.07 20.64 10.24
N ARG A 743 6.06 21.21 9.59
CA ARG A 743 6.23 22.36 8.73
C ARG A 743 5.96 23.63 9.55
N ALA A 744 6.92 24.55 9.57
CA ALA A 744 6.76 25.87 10.16
C ALA A 744 6.97 26.90 9.03
N ASP A 745 5.90 27.45 8.52
CA ASP A 745 5.88 28.37 7.36
C ASP A 745 6.49 27.70 6.10
N ALA A 746 7.40 28.37 5.42
CA ALA A 746 8.13 27.81 4.27
C ALA A 746 9.33 26.92 4.69
N ASN A 747 9.55 26.70 6.00
CA ASN A 747 10.70 25.98 6.51
C ASN A 747 10.29 24.66 7.17
N LEU A 748 11.19 23.70 7.11
CA LEU A 748 11.09 22.47 7.88
C LEU A 748 11.55 22.74 9.31
N ALA A 749 10.88 22.14 10.27
CA ALA A 749 11.24 22.20 11.67
C ALA A 749 11.01 20.85 12.34
N VAL A 750 11.63 20.65 13.47
CA VAL A 750 11.34 19.55 14.37
C VAL A 750 10.74 20.14 15.64
N ALA A 751 9.58 19.62 16.04
CA ALA A 751 8.95 19.96 17.30
C ALA A 751 8.99 18.76 18.25
N GLY A 752 8.82 19.00 19.53
CA GLY A 752 8.74 17.90 20.48
C GLY A 752 8.59 18.35 21.93
N TYR A 753 8.53 17.34 22.79
CA TYR A 753 8.52 17.49 24.23
C TYR A 753 9.54 16.55 24.87
N ALA A 754 10.23 17.06 25.86
CA ALA A 754 11.16 16.31 26.69
C ALA A 754 10.68 16.31 28.15
N GLU A 755 11.07 15.29 28.90
CA GLU A 755 10.88 15.22 30.34
C GLU A 755 11.55 16.41 31.02
N ALA A 756 10.91 17.01 32.02
CA ALA A 756 11.43 18.20 32.73
C ALA A 756 12.88 18.00 33.20
N GLY A 757 13.72 19.00 32.98
CA GLY A 757 15.15 18.97 33.31
C GLY A 757 16.03 18.19 32.34
N THR A 758 15.47 17.71 31.21
CA THR A 758 16.26 17.08 30.16
C THR A 758 16.99 18.12 29.30
N LYS A 759 18.28 17.92 29.10
CA LYS A 759 19.09 18.67 28.13
C LYS A 759 19.04 17.93 26.78
N VAL A 760 18.59 18.60 25.73
CA VAL A 760 18.50 18.04 24.38
C VAL A 760 19.55 18.71 23.50
N THR A 761 20.30 17.93 22.72
CA THR A 761 21.21 18.46 21.70
C THR A 761 20.94 17.76 20.35
N VAL A 762 21.15 18.50 19.27
CA VAL A 762 21.09 17.98 17.90
C VAL A 762 22.39 18.35 17.18
N ASN A 763 23.05 17.37 16.60
CA ASN A 763 24.37 17.54 15.97
C ASN A 763 25.38 18.26 16.91
N GLY A 764 25.31 17.94 18.22
CA GLY A 764 26.15 18.53 19.24
C GLY A 764 25.74 19.94 19.69
N LYS A 765 24.75 20.58 19.06
CA LYS A 765 24.26 21.90 19.41
C LYS A 765 23.07 21.81 20.38
N PRO A 766 23.02 22.61 21.47
CA PRO A 766 21.90 22.64 22.39
C PRO A 766 20.62 23.06 21.68
N VAL A 767 19.50 22.37 22.01
CA VAL A 767 18.15 22.77 21.62
C VAL A 767 17.47 23.38 22.85
N PRO A 768 16.99 24.62 22.78
CA PRO A 768 16.25 25.24 23.89
C PRO A 768 15.00 24.43 24.23
N VAL A 769 14.88 24.05 25.49
CA VAL A 769 13.70 23.36 26.04
C VAL A 769 13.06 24.31 27.05
N ASP A 770 11.79 24.68 26.88
CA ASP A 770 11.09 25.60 27.79
C ASP A 770 10.69 24.91 29.11
N GLY A 771 10.14 25.69 30.03
CA GLY A 771 9.73 25.16 31.35
C GLY A 771 8.63 24.11 31.30
N ALA A 772 7.87 24.05 30.20
CA ALA A 772 6.88 23.01 29.94
C ALA A 772 7.47 21.76 29.27
N GLY A 773 8.77 21.74 29.00
CA GLY A 773 9.46 20.66 28.31
C GLY A 773 9.34 20.71 26.79
N ARG A 774 8.73 21.75 26.23
CA ARG A 774 8.55 21.90 24.80
C ARG A 774 9.82 22.42 24.13
N PHE A 775 10.12 21.91 22.94
CA PHE A 775 11.19 22.42 22.09
C PHE A 775 10.75 22.48 20.62
N GLN A 776 11.40 23.37 19.87
CA GLN A 776 11.28 23.46 18.43
C GLN A 776 12.64 23.84 17.84
N LEU A 777 13.03 23.16 16.78
CA LEU A 777 14.28 23.36 16.07
C LEU A 777 13.97 23.61 14.60
N ARG A 778 14.40 24.74 14.04
CA ARG A 778 14.42 24.96 12.59
C ARG A 778 15.56 24.16 11.99
N VAL A 779 15.26 23.46 10.90
CA VAL A 779 16.25 22.65 10.17
C VAL A 779 16.18 23.02 8.70
N THR A 780 17.36 23.07 8.07
CA THR A 780 17.43 23.25 6.60
C THR A 780 17.24 21.90 5.91
N GLU A 781 16.86 21.92 4.64
CA GLU A 781 16.81 20.71 3.81
C GLU A 781 18.17 20.00 3.79
N GLN A 782 19.27 20.74 3.71
CA GLN A 782 20.62 20.19 3.77
C GLN A 782 20.91 19.45 5.09
N GLN A 783 20.45 20.01 6.23
CA GLN A 783 20.60 19.35 7.53
C GLN A 783 19.77 18.08 7.63
N LEU A 784 18.54 18.10 7.11
CA LEU A 784 17.71 16.89 7.05
C LEU A 784 18.30 15.86 6.11
N ALA A 785 18.83 16.27 4.97
CA ALA A 785 19.50 15.39 4.03
C ALA A 785 20.78 14.77 4.61
N ALA A 786 21.50 15.50 5.47
CA ALA A 786 22.69 15.01 6.16
C ALA A 786 22.36 14.12 7.38
N GLY A 787 21.09 14.15 7.86
CA GLY A 787 20.63 13.47 9.05
C GLY A 787 20.87 14.26 10.34
N LEU A 788 20.08 13.95 11.38
CA LEU A 788 20.13 14.59 12.67
C LEU A 788 20.59 13.59 13.75
N ARG A 789 21.65 13.93 14.48
CA ARG A 789 22.12 13.14 15.64
C ARG A 789 21.60 13.77 16.91
N TRP A 790 20.74 13.05 17.60
CA TRP A 790 20.09 13.46 18.83
C TRP A 790 20.82 12.95 20.05
N GLN A 791 20.84 13.75 21.10
CA GLN A 791 21.24 13.32 22.43
C GLN A 791 20.30 13.96 23.45
N ALA A 792 19.87 13.18 24.44
CA ALA A 792 19.07 13.64 25.55
C ALA A 792 19.73 13.17 26.86
N VAL A 793 19.89 14.09 27.81
CA VAL A 793 20.57 13.83 29.10
C VAL A 793 19.71 14.40 30.24
N LYS A 794 19.45 13.58 31.27
CA LYS A 794 18.80 13.97 32.52
C LYS A 794 19.47 13.25 33.69
N GLY A 795 20.18 14.00 34.53
CA GLY A 795 20.99 13.39 35.61
C GLY A 795 22.00 12.38 35.01
N ALA A 796 22.00 11.17 35.51
CA ALA A 796 22.82 10.07 35.00
C ALA A 796 22.26 9.40 33.74
N ALA A 797 20.99 9.61 33.41
CA ALA A 797 20.36 9.02 32.23
C ALA A 797 20.77 9.78 30.97
N LYS A 798 21.28 9.03 29.99
CA LYS A 798 21.70 9.54 28.70
C LYS A 798 21.26 8.61 27.59
N LYS A 799 20.70 9.16 26.52
CA LYS A 799 20.43 8.43 25.30
C LYS A 799 20.84 9.19 24.05
N THR A 800 21.13 8.46 23.00
CA THR A 800 21.48 9.01 21.68
C THR A 800 20.72 8.24 20.63
N TRP A 801 20.23 8.93 19.58
CA TRP A 801 19.63 8.30 18.41
C TRP A 801 19.86 9.19 17.18
N ALA A 802 19.56 8.66 16.02
CA ALA A 802 19.75 9.40 14.79
C ALA A 802 18.49 9.36 13.91
N TRP A 803 18.18 10.48 13.28
CA TRP A 803 17.36 10.49 12.09
C TRP A 803 18.29 10.43 10.89
N CYS A 804 18.14 9.43 10.04
CA CYS A 804 18.83 9.39 8.76
C CYS A 804 18.29 10.47 7.83
N GLY A 805 19.05 10.80 6.81
CA GLY A 805 18.70 11.88 5.90
C GLY A 805 17.36 11.66 5.19
N LEU A 806 16.43 12.55 5.42
CA LEU A 806 15.24 12.70 4.59
C LEU A 806 15.64 13.44 3.31
N ARG A 807 15.94 12.72 2.25
CA ARG A 807 16.25 13.26 0.93
C ARG A 807 14.99 13.42 0.10
#